data_3c619b01c767be18cc26cc2b8ea62ccc
#
_entry.id   3c619b01c767be18cc26cc2b8ea62ccc
#
_cell.length_a   1.000
_cell.length_b   1.000
_cell.length_c   1.000
_cell.angle_alpha   90.00
_cell.angle_beta   90.00
_cell.angle_gamma   90.00
#
_symmetry.space_group_name_H-M   'P 1'
#
loop_
_entity.id
_entity.type
_entity.pdbx_description
1 polymer ?
#
loop_
_entity_poly.entity_id
_entity_poly.type
_entity_poly.pdbx_seq_one_letter_code
_entity_poly.pdbx_strand_id
1 'polypeptide(L)'
;MLRRYCISAILSLVCLVAGAQSAPLVARFDPANGVLPTPNNLLFAGSVDGTLNIPVADPSDPASATVQALNALDGFSTTGPMIATFSSALDPASLVAGVTVRLFEVELENPVLNPATDSPFAVTRVVQELNGEIDFTVNLLATDPAQSTIEILPLRPLKPKTGYMVALTDGILGQASAAPAFPDLTYIFARYERGPLINPDGSSRFANLSDSQAQALEPIRRLVVAQEHAAASAGLRKAHIVLSWSFMTESTDDALRAIRAGLTALPFTLAPTGLDTASVQGAGLADIYTGTLQLPYYLDAPTLIPTVVLTTRWRGANEAEITRYNPQPVAPQTLSIPVLASMPNAASGQSQPASGWPVVLFQHGITRNRTDLLALADSLAAAGLAAVAIDLPLHGITDSDNPFYNATMERTFNLDLINNETGAPGPDGLIDPSGTHFLNLASLLTARDNLRQGVADLLQLAASLEQAGFDTNQVGFVGHSFGAIVGIPLLAVDDGLIGPASLVMPGGGIAKLLESSASFGPQIQASLAATGLIPGTSAYESYFRAAQQVLDAGDAINYAQAAADKHPTHLVEIIGPPPDQTIPNSVPGAPLSGTEPLLQTMELNSAGTTQNDSNGLHIAVRFLSGAHSSLLDPGPDAEVTIEMQQQIVGFLASAGTLLPIDNTSIVFQP
;
A
#
# COMPACT_ATOMS: atom_id res chain seq x y z
N MET A 1 100.27 9.28 1.34
CA MET A 1 99.21 9.62 0.36
C MET A 1 98.14 8.58 0.50
N LEU A 2 96.91 8.95 0.46
CA LEU A 2 95.61 8.31 0.53
C LEU A 2 95.14 7.93 1.92
N ARG A 3 94.26 8.75 2.45
CA ARG A 3 93.36 8.49 3.58
C ARG A 3 92.24 7.50 3.19
N ARG A 4 92.06 6.48 3.96
CA ARG A 4 90.82 5.66 3.91
C ARG A 4 89.92 6.08 5.03
N TYR A 5 88.69 6.51 4.68
CA TYR A 5 87.64 6.78 5.60
C TYR A 5 86.84 5.49 5.83
N CYS A 6 86.79 5.03 7.08
CA CYS A 6 85.81 4.05 7.53
C CYS A 6 84.49 4.74 7.79
N ILE A 7 83.46 4.31 7.11
CA ILE A 7 82.09 4.67 7.42
C ILE A 7 81.46 3.52 8.14
N SER A 8 81.21 3.69 9.44
CA SER A 8 80.41 2.76 10.25
C SER A 8 78.93 2.89 9.85
N ALA A 9 78.35 1.84 9.30
CA ALA A 9 76.91 1.74 9.06
C ALA A 9 76.20 1.40 10.39
N ILE A 10 75.50 2.38 10.92
CA ILE A 10 74.51 2.18 11.97
C ILE A 10 73.24 1.63 11.30
N LEU A 11 72.96 0.37 11.48
CA LEU A 11 71.71 -0.28 11.07
C LEU A 11 70.62 0.17 12.05
N SER A 12 69.89 1.21 11.73
CA SER A 12 68.66 1.58 12.42
C SER A 12 67.55 0.65 11.93
N LEU A 13 67.16 -0.27 12.80
CA LEU A 13 65.99 -1.14 12.60
C LEU A 13 64.73 -0.27 12.74
N VAL A 14 64.24 0.30 11.65
CA VAL A 14 62.90 0.92 11.59
C VAL A 14 61.91 -0.24 11.49
N CYS A 15 61.24 -0.57 12.59
CA CYS A 15 60.02 -1.36 12.57
C CYS A 15 58.96 -0.54 11.79
N LEU A 16 58.80 -0.86 10.52
CA LEU A 16 57.61 -0.53 9.77
C LEU A 16 56.47 -1.34 10.37
N VAL A 17 55.69 -0.73 11.25
CA VAL A 17 54.34 -1.18 11.53
C VAL A 17 53.55 -0.93 10.24
N ALA A 18 53.44 -1.96 9.41
CA ALA A 18 52.50 -2.00 8.33
C ALA A 18 51.09 -1.99 8.98
N GLY A 19 50.59 -0.81 9.27
CA GLY A 19 49.17 -0.67 9.53
C GLY A 19 48.47 -1.14 8.27
N ALA A 20 47.70 -2.23 8.40
CA ALA A 20 46.79 -2.64 7.37
C ALA A 20 45.89 -1.43 7.08
N GLN A 21 46.14 -0.70 6.00
CA GLN A 21 45.21 0.29 5.53
C GLN A 21 43.92 -0.47 5.20
N SER A 22 42.88 -0.24 6.00
CA SER A 22 41.54 -0.75 5.68
C SER A 22 41.19 -0.31 4.26
N ALA A 23 40.64 -1.23 3.47
CA ALA A 23 40.16 -0.89 2.14
C ALA A 23 39.20 0.30 2.23
N PRO A 24 39.22 1.22 1.25
CA PRO A 24 38.35 2.39 1.27
C PRO A 24 36.87 1.97 1.31
N LEU A 25 36.07 2.71 2.06
CA LEU A 25 34.61 2.55 2.03
C LEU A 25 34.10 3.03 0.67
N VAL A 26 33.42 2.15 -0.08
CA VAL A 26 32.94 2.45 -1.43
C VAL A 26 31.42 2.23 -1.49
N ALA A 27 30.67 3.25 -1.99
CA ALA A 27 29.28 3.11 -2.34
C ALA A 27 29.18 2.29 -3.64
N ARG A 28 28.62 1.07 -3.56
CA ARG A 28 28.67 0.07 -4.64
C ARG A 28 27.76 0.46 -5.81
N PHE A 29 28.30 0.34 -7.02
CA PHE A 29 27.58 0.57 -8.26
C PHE A 29 28.19 -0.24 -9.39
N ASP A 30 27.57 -1.37 -9.73
CA ASP A 30 27.98 -2.26 -10.82
C ASP A 30 26.78 -2.79 -11.59
N PRO A 31 26.20 -1.98 -12.51
CA PRO A 31 25.02 -2.36 -13.27
C PRO A 31 25.18 -3.65 -14.08
N ALA A 32 26.38 -3.94 -14.55
CA ALA A 32 26.66 -5.13 -15.35
C ALA A 32 26.50 -6.44 -14.54
N ASN A 33 26.68 -6.38 -13.24
CA ASN A 33 26.52 -7.49 -12.32
C ASN A 33 25.28 -7.34 -11.41
N GLY A 34 24.34 -6.45 -11.77
CA GLY A 34 23.10 -6.25 -11.03
C GLY A 34 23.26 -5.54 -9.67
N VAL A 35 24.41 -4.95 -9.38
CA VAL A 35 24.63 -4.19 -8.15
C VAL A 35 24.22 -2.74 -8.35
N LEU A 36 22.96 -2.47 -8.03
CA LEU A 36 22.32 -1.16 -8.16
C LEU A 36 21.63 -0.77 -6.85
N PRO A 37 21.60 0.53 -6.52
CA PRO A 37 20.64 1.01 -5.54
C PRO A 37 19.21 0.82 -6.08
N THR A 38 18.28 0.49 -5.21
CA THR A 38 16.87 0.26 -5.55
C THR A 38 15.96 1.16 -4.73
N PRO A 39 14.83 1.61 -5.27
CA PRO A 39 14.36 1.49 -6.66
C PRO A 39 15.24 2.28 -7.65
N ASN A 40 15.24 1.90 -8.94
CA ASN A 40 16.11 2.53 -9.94
C ASN A 40 15.48 2.51 -11.34
N ASN A 41 15.45 3.66 -12.01
CA ASN A 41 14.89 3.76 -13.37
C ASN A 41 15.58 2.91 -14.43
N LEU A 42 16.80 2.42 -14.16
CA LEU A 42 17.47 1.47 -15.06
C LEU A 42 16.68 0.16 -15.24
N LEU A 43 15.78 -0.17 -14.30
CA LEU A 43 14.92 -1.37 -14.39
C LEU A 43 13.76 -1.22 -15.40
N PHE A 44 13.60 -0.06 -16.04
CA PHE A 44 12.72 0.12 -17.20
C PHE A 44 13.44 -0.13 -18.54
N ALA A 45 14.75 -0.35 -18.53
CA ALA A 45 15.52 -0.49 -19.78
C ALA A 45 14.97 -1.60 -20.69
N GLY A 46 14.62 -1.25 -21.92
CA GLY A 46 14.00 -2.16 -22.89
C GLY A 46 12.48 -2.35 -22.78
N SER A 47 11.81 -1.68 -21.83
CA SER A 47 10.35 -1.67 -21.78
C SER A 47 9.76 -0.99 -23.02
N VAL A 48 8.64 -1.52 -23.50
CA VAL A 48 7.93 -1.00 -24.69
C VAL A 48 6.51 -0.52 -24.38
N ASP A 49 6.02 -0.81 -23.18
CA ASP A 49 4.67 -0.48 -22.72
C ASP A 49 4.66 0.43 -21.48
N GLY A 50 5.85 0.82 -20.99
CA GLY A 50 6.01 1.68 -19.82
C GLY A 50 5.99 0.95 -18.49
N THR A 51 5.97 -0.39 -18.49
CA THR A 51 6.12 -1.19 -17.26
C THR A 51 7.59 -1.46 -16.92
N LEU A 52 7.86 -1.92 -15.72
CA LEU A 52 9.18 -2.40 -15.33
C LEU A 52 9.62 -3.57 -16.25
N ASN A 53 10.91 -3.70 -16.46
CA ASN A 53 11.50 -4.77 -17.29
C ASN A 53 12.67 -5.44 -16.54
N ILE A 54 12.38 -5.94 -15.36
CA ILE A 54 13.34 -6.64 -14.50
C ILE A 54 13.62 -8.01 -15.14
N PRO A 55 14.89 -8.40 -15.34
CA PRO A 55 15.23 -9.69 -15.94
C PRO A 55 14.65 -10.88 -15.17
N VAL A 56 13.97 -11.77 -15.88
CA VAL A 56 13.43 -13.03 -15.36
C VAL A 56 14.24 -14.18 -15.97
N ALA A 57 14.96 -14.94 -15.14
CA ALA A 57 15.83 -15.98 -15.63
C ALA A 57 15.06 -17.18 -16.20
N ASP A 58 14.03 -17.63 -15.49
CA ASP A 58 13.10 -18.68 -15.91
C ASP A 58 11.66 -18.27 -15.55
N PRO A 59 10.85 -17.87 -16.54
CA PRO A 59 9.45 -17.50 -16.29
C PRO A 59 8.56 -18.63 -15.77
N SER A 60 8.97 -19.88 -15.92
CA SER A 60 8.23 -21.05 -15.44
C SER A 60 8.56 -21.42 -14.00
N ASP A 61 9.62 -20.83 -13.41
CA ASP A 61 9.98 -21.02 -12.01
C ASP A 61 9.01 -20.25 -11.12
N PRO A 62 8.31 -20.91 -10.16
CA PRO A 62 7.45 -20.22 -9.19
C PRO A 62 8.15 -19.09 -8.42
N ALA A 63 9.47 -19.19 -8.21
CA ALA A 63 10.26 -18.12 -7.58
C ALA A 63 10.28 -16.82 -8.42
N SER A 64 10.02 -16.90 -9.73
CA SER A 64 9.92 -15.75 -10.63
C SER A 64 8.58 -15.00 -10.53
N ALA A 65 7.56 -15.55 -9.89
CA ALA A 65 6.22 -14.97 -9.84
C ALA A 65 6.21 -13.54 -9.27
N THR A 66 7.01 -13.29 -8.25
CA THR A 66 7.16 -11.95 -7.64
C THR A 66 7.75 -10.95 -8.63
N VAL A 67 8.78 -11.32 -9.37
CA VAL A 67 9.41 -10.45 -10.38
C VAL A 67 8.45 -10.20 -11.55
N GLN A 68 7.70 -11.22 -11.96
CA GLN A 68 6.66 -11.06 -13.00
C GLN A 68 5.55 -10.10 -12.54
N ALA A 69 5.16 -10.14 -11.26
CA ALA A 69 4.20 -9.20 -10.71
C ALA A 69 4.73 -7.76 -10.70
N LEU A 70 6.00 -7.56 -10.36
CA LEU A 70 6.65 -6.26 -10.44
C LEU A 70 6.70 -5.74 -11.89
N ASN A 71 6.97 -6.62 -12.87
CA ASN A 71 7.01 -6.26 -14.29
C ASN A 71 5.62 -5.90 -14.88
N ALA A 72 4.54 -6.05 -14.13
CA ALA A 72 3.23 -5.53 -14.50
C ALA A 72 2.97 -4.08 -14.04
N LEU A 73 3.92 -3.46 -13.31
CA LEU A 73 3.79 -2.13 -12.73
C LEU A 73 4.49 -1.07 -13.59
N ASP A 74 3.95 0.13 -13.60
CA ASP A 74 4.47 1.26 -14.36
C ASP A 74 5.40 2.19 -13.54
N GLY A 75 5.86 1.73 -12.38
CA GLY A 75 6.73 2.47 -11.49
C GLY A 75 7.08 1.69 -10.24
N PHE A 76 7.66 2.39 -9.28
CA PHE A 76 8.09 1.85 -8.00
C PHE A 76 7.14 2.25 -6.88
N SER A 77 7.23 1.52 -5.76
CA SER A 77 6.41 1.77 -4.58
C SER A 77 6.45 3.23 -4.13
N THR A 78 5.29 3.72 -3.70
CA THR A 78 5.13 5.01 -3.02
C THR A 78 5.45 4.93 -1.53
N THR A 79 5.52 3.73 -0.97
CA THR A 79 5.68 3.46 0.46
C THR A 79 6.90 2.62 0.79
N GLY A 80 7.47 1.94 -0.20
CA GLY A 80 8.60 1.04 -0.04
C GLY A 80 9.93 1.75 0.23
N PRO A 81 10.90 1.05 0.86
CA PRO A 81 12.21 1.60 1.15
C PRO A 81 13.08 1.77 -0.09
N MET A 82 14.03 2.73 -0.02
CA MET A 82 15.14 2.84 -0.95
C MET A 82 16.40 2.25 -0.29
N ILE A 83 17.16 1.45 -1.04
CA ILE A 83 18.29 0.66 -0.51
C ILE A 83 19.56 0.92 -1.33
N ALA A 84 20.69 1.09 -0.64
CA ALA A 84 22.01 1.16 -1.26
C ALA A 84 23.05 0.42 -0.41
N THR A 85 24.01 -0.25 -1.08
CA THR A 85 25.04 -1.06 -0.42
C THR A 85 26.41 -0.41 -0.51
N PHE A 86 27.25 -0.71 0.49
CA PHE A 86 28.65 -0.27 0.57
C PHE A 86 29.59 -1.46 0.67
N SER A 87 30.88 -1.20 0.52
CA SER A 87 31.90 -2.25 0.53
C SER A 87 32.24 -2.80 1.93
N SER A 88 31.85 -2.10 3.01
CA SER A 88 32.11 -2.48 4.40
C SER A 88 31.10 -1.82 5.35
N ALA A 89 31.15 -2.22 6.62
CA ALA A 89 30.27 -1.73 7.68
C ALA A 89 30.33 -0.20 7.83
N LEU A 90 29.16 0.39 8.03
CA LEU A 90 28.91 1.83 8.16
C LEU A 90 28.85 2.25 9.63
N ASP A 91 29.26 3.47 9.93
CA ASP A 91 28.96 4.13 11.20
C ASP A 91 27.51 4.63 11.18
N PRO A 92 26.60 4.07 11.99
CA PRO A 92 25.20 4.50 12.00
C PRO A 92 25.02 5.98 12.31
N ALA A 93 25.91 6.56 13.14
CA ALA A 93 25.83 7.98 13.50
C ALA A 93 26.12 8.93 12.32
N SER A 94 26.75 8.41 11.25
CA SER A 94 27.01 9.17 10.03
C SER A 94 25.82 9.15 9.04
N LEU A 95 24.79 8.34 9.29
CA LEU A 95 23.58 8.24 8.46
C LEU A 95 22.57 9.28 8.92
N VAL A 96 22.58 10.45 8.29
CA VAL A 96 21.76 11.59 8.68
C VAL A 96 20.86 12.01 7.52
N ALA A 97 19.55 11.78 7.67
CA ALA A 97 18.54 12.17 6.69
C ALA A 97 18.57 13.68 6.42
N GLY A 98 18.52 14.08 5.16
CA GLY A 98 18.62 15.48 4.72
C GLY A 98 20.04 16.06 4.76
N VAL A 99 21.05 15.32 5.27
CA VAL A 99 22.44 15.80 5.36
C VAL A 99 23.40 14.89 4.57
N THR A 100 23.62 13.67 5.03
CA THR A 100 24.52 12.70 4.36
C THR A 100 23.77 11.83 3.35
N VAL A 101 22.47 11.66 3.54
CA VAL A 101 21.54 11.02 2.61
C VAL A 101 20.46 12.05 2.26
N ARG A 102 20.39 12.43 1.01
CA ARG A 102 19.46 13.47 0.54
C ARG A 102 18.47 12.89 -0.45
N LEU A 103 17.21 13.27 -0.31
CA LEU A 103 16.11 12.83 -1.16
C LEU A 103 15.42 14.04 -1.79
N PHE A 104 15.22 13.99 -3.10
CA PHE A 104 14.65 15.09 -3.88
C PHE A 104 13.45 14.59 -4.69
N GLU A 105 12.38 15.37 -4.72
CA GLU A 105 11.37 15.30 -5.77
C GLU A 105 11.94 15.98 -7.01
N VAL A 106 11.85 15.32 -8.17
CA VAL A 106 12.47 15.78 -9.41
C VAL A 106 11.50 15.70 -10.59
N GLU A 107 11.71 16.56 -11.55
CA GLU A 107 11.14 16.43 -12.89
C GLU A 107 12.03 15.53 -13.75
N LEU A 108 11.40 14.57 -14.42
CA LEU A 108 12.07 13.66 -15.34
C LEU A 108 11.75 14.05 -16.78
N GLU A 109 12.72 13.88 -17.68
CA GLU A 109 12.48 14.01 -19.11
C GLU A 109 11.47 12.93 -19.54
N ASN A 110 10.54 13.31 -20.38
CA ASN A 110 9.34 12.58 -20.78
C ASN A 110 9.38 11.06 -20.54
N PRO A 111 8.49 10.52 -19.69
CA PRO A 111 8.46 9.10 -19.38
C PRO A 111 7.93 8.21 -20.51
N VAL A 112 7.48 8.77 -21.63
CA VAL A 112 7.05 8.01 -22.80
C VAL A 112 8.31 7.48 -23.48
N LEU A 113 8.56 6.20 -23.25
CA LEU A 113 9.71 5.47 -23.78
C LEU A 113 9.66 5.41 -25.31
N ASN A 114 10.58 6.13 -25.97
CA ASN A 114 11.04 5.72 -27.28
C ASN A 114 12.35 4.92 -27.09
N PRO A 115 12.29 3.58 -27.09
CA PRO A 115 13.46 2.75 -26.82
C PRO A 115 14.62 2.97 -27.80
N ALA A 116 14.37 3.63 -28.94
CA ALA A 116 15.35 3.81 -30.01
C ALA A 116 16.21 5.08 -29.85
N THR A 117 15.78 6.08 -29.10
CA THR A 117 16.41 7.41 -29.13
C THR A 117 16.73 8.03 -27.78
N ASP A 118 16.11 7.59 -26.69
CA ASP A 118 16.13 8.35 -25.45
C ASP A 118 16.76 7.60 -24.29
N SER A 119 17.51 8.34 -23.46
CA SER A 119 17.75 7.95 -22.08
C SER A 119 16.46 8.23 -21.33
N PRO A 120 15.58 7.25 -21.12
CA PRO A 120 14.34 7.50 -20.42
C PRO A 120 14.68 7.97 -19.01
N PHE A 121 13.94 8.98 -18.51
CA PHE A 121 14.02 9.41 -17.11
C PHE A 121 15.29 10.20 -16.71
N ALA A 122 15.91 10.92 -17.62
CA ALA A 122 16.91 11.92 -17.22
C ALA A 122 16.27 12.98 -16.33
N VAL A 123 16.92 13.30 -15.21
CA VAL A 123 16.46 14.38 -14.31
C VAL A 123 16.68 15.72 -14.98
N THR A 124 15.63 16.50 -15.16
CA THR A 124 15.69 17.83 -15.77
C THR A 124 15.91 18.94 -14.74
N ARG A 125 15.26 18.82 -13.57
CA ARG A 125 15.41 19.74 -12.44
C ARG A 125 14.95 19.13 -11.13
N VAL A 126 15.42 19.67 -10.02
CA VAL A 126 14.83 19.43 -8.69
C VAL A 126 13.58 20.30 -8.53
N VAL A 127 12.49 19.68 -8.08
CA VAL A 127 11.25 20.38 -7.70
C VAL A 127 11.37 20.88 -6.27
N GLN A 128 11.70 19.96 -5.36
CA GLN A 128 11.96 20.26 -3.95
C GLN A 128 12.87 19.20 -3.33
N GLU A 129 13.49 19.54 -2.21
CA GLU A 129 14.17 18.59 -1.35
C GLU A 129 13.21 18.15 -0.23
N LEU A 130 13.19 16.87 0.07
CA LEU A 130 12.41 16.30 1.16
C LEU A 130 13.15 16.49 2.48
N ASN A 131 12.40 16.75 3.56
CA ASN A 131 12.95 17.01 4.88
C ASN A 131 13.28 15.70 5.61
N GLY A 132 14.54 15.56 6.05
CA GLY A 132 14.92 14.43 6.89
C GLY A 132 14.16 14.42 8.21
N GLU A 133 13.83 13.22 8.70
CA GLU A 133 13.07 12.94 9.92
C GLU A 133 11.61 13.46 9.93
N ILE A 134 11.16 14.04 8.82
CA ILE A 134 9.75 14.46 8.60
C ILE A 134 9.16 13.68 7.44
N ASP A 135 9.84 13.66 6.29
CA ASP A 135 9.36 13.01 5.08
C ASP A 135 10.01 11.63 4.90
N PHE A 136 11.22 11.43 5.44
CA PHE A 136 11.94 10.16 5.40
C PHE A 136 12.97 10.05 6.52
N THR A 137 13.34 8.80 6.86
CA THR A 137 14.43 8.47 7.79
C THR A 137 15.44 7.52 7.15
N VAL A 138 16.61 7.37 7.76
CA VAL A 138 17.70 6.52 7.25
C VAL A 138 18.23 5.62 8.36
N ASN A 139 18.31 4.31 8.07
CA ASN A 139 18.79 3.30 8.99
C ASN A 139 19.77 2.34 8.29
N LEU A 140 20.46 1.52 9.07
CA LEU A 140 21.07 0.30 8.56
C LEU A 140 19.97 -0.74 8.32
N LEU A 141 20.08 -1.47 7.20
CA LEU A 141 19.14 -2.55 6.91
C LEU A 141 19.28 -3.65 7.96
N ALA A 142 18.20 -3.91 8.70
CA ALA A 142 18.21 -4.83 9.85
C ALA A 142 18.62 -6.27 9.50
N THR A 143 18.33 -6.70 8.26
CA THR A 143 18.67 -8.06 7.77
C THR A 143 20.05 -8.16 7.13
N ASP A 144 20.87 -7.10 7.17
CA ASP A 144 22.26 -7.13 6.71
C ASP A 144 23.23 -7.29 7.91
N PRO A 145 23.74 -8.50 8.20
CA PRO A 145 24.68 -8.71 9.30
C PRO A 145 26.03 -8.03 9.07
N ALA A 146 26.35 -7.65 7.83
CA ALA A 146 27.58 -6.91 7.51
C ALA A 146 27.46 -5.42 7.83
N GLN A 147 26.25 -4.93 8.15
CA GLN A 147 25.97 -3.52 8.41
C GLN A 147 26.49 -2.57 7.32
N SER A 148 26.47 -3.02 6.08
CA SER A 148 26.99 -2.35 4.90
C SER A 148 25.90 -1.80 3.98
N THR A 149 24.63 -1.99 4.35
CA THR A 149 23.47 -1.59 3.56
C THR A 149 22.67 -0.56 4.31
N ILE A 150 22.35 0.55 3.65
CA ILE A 150 21.42 1.56 4.14
C ILE A 150 20.01 1.29 3.63
N GLU A 151 19.04 1.62 4.47
CA GLU A 151 17.63 1.63 4.17
C GLU A 151 17.07 3.03 4.42
N ILE A 152 16.47 3.62 3.40
CA ILE A 152 15.83 4.93 3.45
C ILE A 152 14.32 4.70 3.43
N LEU A 153 13.63 5.03 4.52
CA LEU A 153 12.21 4.75 4.71
C LEU A 153 11.40 6.04 4.57
N PRO A 154 10.42 6.11 3.67
CA PRO A 154 9.43 7.17 3.68
C PRO A 154 8.64 7.17 5.00
N LEU A 155 8.40 8.36 5.56
CA LEU A 155 7.55 8.60 6.73
C LEU A 155 6.16 9.12 6.33
N ARG A 156 6.00 9.46 5.05
CA ARG A 156 4.74 9.75 4.36
C ARG A 156 4.78 9.09 3.00
N PRO A 157 3.64 8.66 2.43
CA PRO A 157 3.63 8.14 1.07
C PRO A 157 4.23 9.13 0.09
N LEU A 158 5.11 8.66 -0.78
CA LEU A 158 5.61 9.44 -1.91
C LEU A 158 4.45 9.70 -2.88
N LYS A 159 4.48 10.81 -3.61
CA LYS A 159 3.45 11.11 -4.62
C LYS A 159 3.50 10.06 -5.74
N PRO A 160 2.37 9.55 -6.19
CA PRO A 160 2.34 8.65 -7.34
C PRO A 160 2.76 9.35 -8.63
N LYS A 161 3.25 8.60 -9.61
CA LYS A 161 3.66 9.08 -10.95
C LYS A 161 4.70 10.21 -10.91
N THR A 162 5.55 10.22 -9.88
CA THR A 162 6.47 11.32 -9.59
C THR A 162 7.91 10.83 -9.57
N GLY A 163 8.80 11.63 -10.13
CA GLY A 163 10.24 11.37 -10.12
C GLY A 163 10.87 11.71 -8.78
N TYR A 164 11.73 10.81 -8.30
CA TYR A 164 12.56 11.05 -7.12
C TYR A 164 14.02 10.76 -7.41
N MET A 165 14.90 11.43 -6.69
CA MET A 165 16.34 11.26 -6.78
C MET A 165 16.95 11.19 -5.39
N VAL A 166 17.77 10.19 -5.16
CA VAL A 166 18.61 10.08 -3.96
C VAL A 166 20.04 10.48 -4.28
N ALA A 167 20.68 11.18 -3.36
CA ALA A 167 22.11 11.48 -3.41
C ALA A 167 22.77 11.15 -2.07
N LEU A 168 23.76 10.26 -2.10
CA LEU A 168 24.61 9.90 -0.97
C LEU A 168 25.90 10.72 -1.02
N THR A 169 26.37 11.15 0.17
CA THR A 169 27.55 12.03 0.26
C THR A 169 28.72 11.34 0.96
N ASP A 170 29.91 11.96 0.81
CA ASP A 170 31.15 11.60 1.50
C ASP A 170 31.11 11.85 3.03
N GLY A 171 30.01 12.40 3.55
CA GLY A 171 29.73 12.46 4.98
C GLY A 171 29.36 11.13 5.60
N ILE A 172 29.02 10.09 4.80
CA ILE A 172 28.83 8.71 5.27
C ILE A 172 30.20 8.11 5.58
N LEU A 173 30.34 7.55 6.78
CA LEU A 173 31.62 7.06 7.32
C LEU A 173 31.60 5.54 7.52
N GLY A 174 32.78 4.93 7.39
CA GLY A 174 33.00 3.53 7.75
C GLY A 174 33.12 3.34 9.26
N GLN A 175 32.49 2.32 9.79
CA GLN A 175 32.45 2.00 11.24
C GLN A 175 33.87 1.82 11.84
N ALA A 176 34.74 1.05 11.18
CA ALA A 176 36.06 0.72 11.73
C ALA A 176 37.11 1.82 11.50
N SER A 177 36.99 2.59 10.41
CA SER A 177 38.05 3.52 9.98
C SER A 177 37.69 4.98 10.20
N ALA A 178 36.41 5.31 10.44
CA ALA A 178 35.85 6.65 10.36
C ALA A 178 36.21 7.37 9.03
N ALA A 179 36.57 6.58 7.99
CA ALA A 179 36.93 7.11 6.69
C ALA A 179 35.66 7.46 5.90
N PRO A 180 35.66 8.55 5.12
CA PRO A 180 34.56 8.92 4.28
C PRO A 180 34.29 7.87 3.20
N ALA A 181 33.03 7.81 2.73
CA ALA A 181 32.68 6.99 1.58
C ALA A 181 33.25 7.59 0.28
N PHE A 182 33.58 6.70 -0.65
CA PHE A 182 34.04 7.03 -1.99
C PHE A 182 33.09 6.46 -3.06
N PRO A 183 33.02 7.07 -4.25
CA PRO A 183 32.30 6.51 -5.38
C PRO A 183 32.96 5.22 -5.88
N ASP A 184 32.14 4.27 -6.37
CA ASP A 184 32.62 3.11 -7.10
C ASP A 184 33.35 3.51 -8.38
N LEU A 185 34.31 2.70 -8.83
CA LEU A 185 35.04 2.96 -10.07
C LEU A 185 34.10 3.03 -11.29
N THR A 186 33.09 2.20 -11.35
CA THR A 186 32.06 2.22 -12.39
C THR A 186 31.25 3.52 -12.34
N TYR A 187 30.92 3.97 -11.12
CA TYR A 187 30.25 5.25 -10.95
C TYR A 187 31.12 6.45 -11.33
N ILE A 188 32.45 6.38 -11.13
CA ILE A 188 33.39 7.42 -11.59
C ILE A 188 33.33 7.59 -13.11
N PHE A 189 33.19 6.49 -13.88
CA PHE A 189 32.94 6.60 -15.31
C PHE A 189 31.53 7.11 -15.62
N ALA A 190 30.52 6.63 -14.90
CA ALA A 190 29.14 7.07 -15.11
C ALA A 190 28.92 8.56 -14.83
N ARG A 191 29.71 9.18 -13.95
CA ARG A 191 29.62 10.63 -13.66
C ARG A 191 30.53 11.52 -14.53
N TYR A 192 31.24 10.94 -15.52
CA TYR A 192 32.19 11.69 -16.36
C TYR A 192 31.47 12.67 -17.29
N GLU A 193 31.70 13.98 -17.13
CA GLU A 193 30.96 15.03 -17.84
C GLU A 193 31.74 15.71 -18.98
N ARG A 194 33.06 15.38 -19.16
CA ARG A 194 33.91 16.03 -20.21
C ARG A 194 33.71 15.47 -21.61
N GLY A 195 32.62 14.73 -21.84
CA GLY A 195 32.23 14.13 -23.11
C GLY A 195 31.79 12.66 -22.98
N PRO A 196 31.44 12.00 -24.10
CA PRO A 196 31.04 10.60 -24.08
C PRO A 196 32.18 9.65 -23.69
N LEU A 197 31.85 8.45 -23.22
CA LEU A 197 32.81 7.39 -22.92
C LEU A 197 33.34 6.70 -24.18
N ILE A 198 32.64 6.87 -25.31
CA ILE A 198 32.92 6.21 -26.59
C ILE A 198 33.35 7.22 -27.64
N ASN A 199 34.21 6.79 -28.56
CA ASN A 199 34.55 7.49 -29.78
C ASN A 199 33.42 7.33 -30.83
N PRO A 200 33.43 8.11 -31.93
CA PRO A 200 32.45 7.96 -33.02
C PRO A 200 32.39 6.56 -33.67
N ASP A 201 33.48 5.81 -33.59
CA ASP A 201 33.60 4.44 -34.09
C ASP A 201 33.10 3.37 -33.09
N GLY A 202 32.62 3.79 -31.91
CA GLY A 202 32.14 2.90 -30.87
C GLY A 202 33.23 2.36 -29.92
N SER A 203 34.49 2.66 -30.16
CA SER A 203 35.60 2.27 -29.26
C SER A 203 35.61 3.08 -27.97
N SER A 204 36.18 2.51 -26.90
CA SER A 204 36.33 3.21 -25.62
C SER A 204 37.34 4.36 -25.73
N ARG A 205 37.05 5.48 -25.05
CA ARG A 205 38.01 6.60 -24.87
C ARG A 205 38.96 6.38 -23.72
N PHE A 206 38.80 5.30 -22.95
CA PHE A 206 39.57 5.05 -21.75
C PHE A 206 40.27 3.67 -21.83
N ALA A 207 41.58 3.64 -21.64
CA ALA A 207 42.37 2.41 -21.75
C ALA A 207 42.01 1.31 -20.75
N ASN A 208 41.42 1.70 -19.61
CA ASN A 208 40.98 0.80 -18.53
C ASN A 208 39.48 0.48 -18.56
N LEU A 209 38.79 0.78 -19.66
CA LEU A 209 37.40 0.45 -19.90
C LEU A 209 37.29 -0.21 -21.28
N SER A 210 36.77 -1.43 -21.36
CA SER A 210 36.58 -2.10 -22.66
C SER A 210 35.52 -1.39 -23.50
N ASP A 211 35.54 -1.61 -24.80
CA ASP A 211 34.56 -1.01 -25.73
C ASP A 211 33.12 -1.37 -25.32
N SER A 212 32.88 -2.63 -24.98
CA SER A 212 31.56 -3.12 -24.55
C SER A 212 31.13 -2.47 -23.22
N GLN A 213 32.03 -2.30 -22.27
CA GLN A 213 31.74 -1.62 -21.01
C GLN A 213 31.44 -0.12 -21.24
N ALA A 214 32.23 0.54 -22.08
CA ALA A 214 32.02 1.95 -22.42
C ALA A 214 30.66 2.18 -23.10
N GLN A 215 30.28 1.29 -24.04
CA GLN A 215 29.00 1.32 -24.73
C GLN A 215 27.82 1.11 -23.76
N ALA A 216 27.94 0.13 -22.86
CA ALA A 216 26.90 -0.14 -21.86
C ALA A 216 26.74 1.00 -20.83
N LEU A 217 27.85 1.67 -20.46
CA LEU A 217 27.83 2.75 -19.48
C LEU A 217 27.43 4.11 -20.07
N GLU A 218 27.55 4.35 -21.35
CA GLU A 218 27.26 5.66 -21.95
C GLU A 218 25.81 6.15 -21.72
N PRO A 219 24.76 5.32 -21.86
CA PRO A 219 23.41 5.72 -21.49
C PRO A 219 23.29 6.07 -20.01
N ILE A 220 23.89 5.25 -19.13
CA ILE A 220 23.88 5.45 -17.68
C ILE A 220 24.62 6.75 -17.33
N ARG A 221 25.73 7.06 -18.02
CA ARG A 221 26.47 8.31 -17.84
C ARG A 221 25.59 9.54 -18.07
N ARG A 222 24.74 9.54 -19.07
CA ARG A 222 23.83 10.65 -19.34
C ARG A 222 22.88 10.88 -18.19
N LEU A 223 22.32 9.79 -17.62
CA LEU A 223 21.42 9.85 -16.46
C LEU A 223 22.14 10.39 -15.22
N VAL A 224 23.31 9.83 -14.87
CA VAL A 224 24.07 10.24 -13.68
C VAL A 224 24.54 11.69 -13.79
N VAL A 225 25.03 12.11 -14.96
CA VAL A 225 25.44 13.50 -15.19
C VAL A 225 24.26 14.47 -15.02
N ALA A 226 23.07 14.10 -15.51
CA ALA A 226 21.85 14.90 -15.32
C ALA A 226 21.46 15.00 -13.85
N GLN A 227 21.49 13.89 -13.11
CA GLN A 227 21.21 13.83 -11.67
C GLN A 227 22.15 14.75 -10.88
N GLU A 228 23.47 14.65 -11.11
CA GLU A 228 24.45 15.48 -10.41
C GLU A 228 24.38 16.97 -10.76
N HIS A 229 23.98 17.32 -12.00
CA HIS A 229 23.70 18.69 -12.39
C HIS A 229 22.47 19.23 -11.66
N ALA A 230 21.39 18.44 -11.57
CA ALA A 230 20.18 18.82 -10.84
C ALA A 230 20.47 18.99 -9.33
N ALA A 231 21.21 18.05 -8.73
CA ALA A 231 21.62 18.13 -7.33
C ALA A 231 22.51 19.37 -7.06
N ALA A 232 23.43 19.70 -7.99
CA ALA A 232 24.26 20.89 -7.88
C ALA A 232 23.44 22.18 -7.95
N SER A 233 22.41 22.21 -8.79
CA SER A 233 21.47 23.34 -8.87
C SER A 233 20.67 23.53 -7.58
N ALA A 234 20.44 22.44 -6.82
CA ALA A 234 19.83 22.44 -5.49
C ALA A 234 20.85 22.64 -4.35
N GLY A 235 22.09 23.05 -4.66
CA GLY A 235 23.11 23.41 -3.66
C GLY A 235 24.00 22.25 -3.18
N LEU A 236 23.81 21.00 -3.67
CA LEU A 236 24.70 19.90 -3.33
C LEU A 236 25.91 19.86 -4.29
N ARG A 237 27.09 20.15 -3.76
CA ARG A 237 28.31 20.16 -4.58
C ARG A 237 28.66 18.75 -5.06
N LYS A 238 28.86 18.58 -6.36
CA LYS A 238 29.22 17.30 -7.01
C LYS A 238 30.41 16.57 -6.36
N ALA A 239 31.39 17.33 -5.85
CA ALA A 239 32.58 16.77 -5.20
C ALA A 239 32.24 15.94 -3.96
N HIS A 240 31.10 16.17 -3.33
CA HIS A 240 30.64 15.44 -2.15
C HIS A 240 29.70 14.28 -2.48
N ILE A 241 29.24 14.14 -3.73
CA ILE A 241 28.36 13.03 -4.11
C ILE A 241 29.20 11.77 -4.34
N VAL A 242 28.88 10.70 -3.64
CA VAL A 242 29.50 9.38 -3.82
C VAL A 242 28.64 8.43 -4.64
N LEU A 243 27.32 8.64 -4.63
CA LEU A 243 26.36 7.88 -5.43
C LEU A 243 25.08 8.70 -5.60
N SER A 244 24.51 8.72 -6.79
CA SER A 244 23.16 9.23 -7.04
C SER A 244 22.40 8.26 -7.96
N TRP A 245 21.08 8.22 -7.78
CA TRP A 245 20.17 7.50 -8.67
C TRP A 245 18.80 8.14 -8.63
N SER A 246 17.99 7.83 -9.64
CA SER A 246 16.59 8.29 -9.71
C SER A 246 15.65 7.15 -9.98
N PHE A 247 14.40 7.34 -9.56
CA PHE A 247 13.30 6.42 -9.78
C PHE A 247 12.00 7.18 -9.96
N MET A 248 10.99 6.54 -10.56
CA MET A 248 9.64 7.06 -10.71
C MET A 248 8.66 6.15 -9.96
N THR A 249 7.78 6.75 -9.18
CA THR A 249 6.73 6.02 -8.48
C THR A 249 5.63 5.55 -9.44
N GLU A 250 4.98 4.46 -9.10
CA GLU A 250 3.88 3.88 -9.87
C GLU A 250 2.59 4.72 -9.81
N SER A 251 1.65 4.40 -10.71
CA SER A 251 0.28 4.88 -10.64
C SER A 251 -0.51 4.09 -9.59
N THR A 252 -1.26 4.77 -8.72
CA THR A 252 -2.07 4.13 -7.68
C THR A 252 -3.56 4.19 -8.00
N ASP A 253 -4.10 5.38 -8.28
CA ASP A 253 -5.53 5.64 -8.38
C ASP A 253 -6.10 5.69 -9.82
N ASP A 254 -5.25 5.65 -10.84
CA ASP A 254 -5.65 5.86 -12.23
C ASP A 254 -6.74 4.89 -12.70
N ALA A 255 -6.64 3.62 -12.34
CA ALA A 255 -7.63 2.61 -12.73
C ALA A 255 -9.00 2.85 -12.05
N LEU A 256 -8.99 3.15 -10.75
CA LEU A 256 -10.22 3.43 -10.01
C LEU A 256 -10.88 4.73 -10.49
N ARG A 257 -10.09 5.77 -10.79
CA ARG A 257 -10.61 7.00 -11.40
C ARG A 257 -11.17 6.77 -12.81
N ALA A 258 -10.54 5.90 -13.60
CA ALA A 258 -11.08 5.54 -14.92
C ALA A 258 -12.44 4.83 -14.80
N ILE A 259 -12.58 3.92 -13.83
CA ILE A 259 -13.88 3.29 -13.52
C ILE A 259 -14.89 4.36 -13.07
N ARG A 260 -14.50 5.23 -12.11
CA ARG A 260 -15.38 6.28 -11.59
C ARG A 260 -15.90 7.22 -12.69
N ALA A 261 -15.02 7.58 -13.63
CA ALA A 261 -15.38 8.45 -14.76
C ALA A 261 -16.36 7.82 -15.74
N GLY A 262 -16.33 6.48 -15.88
CA GLY A 262 -17.26 5.72 -16.74
C GLY A 262 -18.49 5.17 -16.01
N LEU A 263 -18.67 5.48 -14.73
CA LEU A 263 -19.67 4.87 -13.86
C LEU A 263 -21.09 5.29 -14.25
N THR A 264 -21.97 4.32 -14.36
CA THR A 264 -23.41 4.51 -14.59
C THR A 264 -24.20 3.60 -13.67
N ALA A 265 -25.38 4.04 -13.23
CA ALA A 265 -26.27 3.21 -12.42
C ALA A 265 -26.63 1.91 -13.16
N LEU A 266 -26.54 0.79 -12.46
CA LEU A 266 -26.95 -0.53 -12.95
C LEU A 266 -28.16 -1.04 -12.13
N PRO A 267 -28.88 -2.06 -12.61
CA PRO A 267 -30.04 -2.59 -11.92
C PRO A 267 -29.74 -2.96 -10.47
N PHE A 268 -30.50 -2.36 -9.56
CA PHE A 268 -30.48 -2.59 -8.12
C PHE A 268 -31.91 -2.77 -7.65
N THR A 269 -32.21 -3.94 -7.04
CA THR A 269 -33.55 -4.28 -6.56
C THR A 269 -33.49 -4.72 -5.11
N LEU A 270 -34.52 -4.36 -4.33
CA LEU A 270 -34.73 -4.80 -2.96
C LEU A 270 -36.16 -5.33 -2.80
N ALA A 271 -36.31 -6.35 -1.97
CA ALA A 271 -37.60 -6.91 -1.58
C ALA A 271 -37.62 -7.15 -0.06
N PRO A 272 -38.75 -6.90 0.63
CA PRO A 272 -38.89 -7.20 2.04
C PRO A 272 -38.81 -8.72 2.28
N THR A 273 -38.09 -9.13 3.32
CA THR A 273 -38.02 -10.53 3.74
C THR A 273 -39.22 -10.95 4.58
N GLY A 274 -39.95 -9.98 5.14
CA GLY A 274 -40.96 -10.21 6.16
C GLY A 274 -40.37 -10.39 7.57
N LEU A 275 -39.05 -10.28 7.72
CA LEU A 275 -38.30 -10.27 8.98
C LEU A 275 -37.94 -8.85 9.38
N ASP A 276 -37.85 -8.62 10.67
CA ASP A 276 -37.29 -7.43 11.27
C ASP A 276 -36.03 -7.77 12.09
N THR A 277 -35.37 -6.77 12.66
CA THR A 277 -34.16 -6.97 13.46
C THR A 277 -34.42 -7.79 14.75
N ALA A 278 -35.66 -7.84 15.29
CA ALA A 278 -35.99 -8.73 16.43
C ALA A 278 -35.86 -10.22 16.04
N SER A 279 -36.04 -10.54 14.77
CA SER A 279 -35.88 -11.91 14.25
C SER A 279 -34.42 -12.38 14.28
N VAL A 280 -33.47 -11.46 14.42
CA VAL A 280 -32.02 -11.70 14.49
C VAL A 280 -31.40 -11.17 15.80
N GLN A 281 -32.20 -11.17 16.87
CA GLN A 281 -31.82 -10.77 18.24
C GLN A 281 -31.56 -9.26 18.45
N GLY A 282 -31.99 -8.42 17.53
CA GLY A 282 -31.99 -6.96 17.66
C GLY A 282 -33.25 -6.44 18.40
N ALA A 283 -33.40 -5.10 18.44
CA ALA A 283 -34.51 -4.43 19.11
C ALA A 283 -35.80 -4.34 18.25
N GLY A 284 -35.78 -4.74 17.00
CA GLY A 284 -36.93 -4.73 16.09
C GLY A 284 -37.26 -3.36 15.50
N LEU A 285 -36.27 -2.44 15.40
CA LEU A 285 -36.47 -1.08 14.90
C LEU A 285 -36.34 -0.97 13.37
N ALA A 286 -35.83 -2.01 12.69
CA ALA A 286 -35.68 -2.02 11.24
C ALA A 286 -36.25 -3.28 10.62
N ASP A 287 -36.90 -3.14 9.45
CA ASP A 287 -37.26 -4.24 8.57
C ASP A 287 -36.06 -4.64 7.71
N ILE A 288 -35.93 -5.95 7.49
CA ILE A 288 -34.81 -6.52 6.72
C ILE A 288 -35.25 -6.78 5.29
N TYR A 289 -34.43 -6.33 4.35
CA TYR A 289 -34.61 -6.49 2.91
C TYR A 289 -33.44 -7.28 2.33
N THR A 290 -33.72 -8.12 1.35
CA THR A 290 -32.71 -8.72 0.49
C THR A 290 -32.91 -8.30 -0.94
N GLY A 291 -31.86 -8.36 -1.74
CA GLY A 291 -31.95 -7.95 -3.13
C GLY A 291 -30.75 -8.33 -3.96
N THR A 292 -30.68 -7.70 -5.14
CA THR A 292 -29.59 -7.94 -6.07
C THR A 292 -29.08 -6.63 -6.66
N LEU A 293 -27.77 -6.52 -6.82
CA LEU A 293 -27.09 -5.49 -7.55
C LEU A 293 -26.34 -6.09 -8.74
N GLN A 294 -26.47 -5.50 -9.91
CA GLN A 294 -25.60 -5.81 -11.03
C GLN A 294 -24.34 -4.95 -10.98
N LEU A 295 -23.19 -5.55 -11.24
CA LEU A 295 -21.91 -4.85 -11.28
C LEU A 295 -20.96 -5.45 -12.31
N PRO A 296 -20.08 -4.62 -12.92
CA PRO A 296 -18.98 -5.10 -13.75
C PRO A 296 -17.98 -5.87 -12.88
N TYR A 297 -17.65 -7.09 -13.26
CA TYR A 297 -16.66 -7.89 -12.58
C TYR A 297 -15.41 -7.98 -13.45
N TYR A 298 -14.34 -7.32 -13.03
CA TYR A 298 -13.10 -7.17 -13.78
C TYR A 298 -12.13 -8.34 -13.61
N LEU A 299 -12.52 -9.32 -12.78
CA LEU A 299 -11.81 -10.58 -12.56
C LEU A 299 -12.55 -11.71 -13.27
N ASP A 300 -11.89 -12.87 -13.41
CA ASP A 300 -12.56 -14.05 -13.93
C ASP A 300 -13.36 -14.76 -12.82
N ALA A 301 -14.64 -14.98 -13.05
CA ALA A 301 -15.45 -15.81 -12.15
C ALA A 301 -15.21 -17.31 -12.45
N PRO A 302 -15.22 -18.15 -11.42
CA PRO A 302 -15.03 -19.59 -11.60
C PRO A 302 -16.22 -20.20 -12.33
N THR A 303 -15.97 -20.76 -13.51
CA THR A 303 -16.98 -21.48 -14.30
C THR A 303 -16.62 -22.96 -14.37
N LEU A 304 -15.71 -23.33 -15.28
CA LEU A 304 -15.23 -24.71 -15.45
C LEU A 304 -13.95 -24.98 -14.65
N ILE A 305 -13.22 -23.92 -14.25
CA ILE A 305 -11.95 -24.01 -13.54
C ILE A 305 -12.08 -23.18 -12.25
N PRO A 306 -12.44 -23.79 -11.13
CA PRO A 306 -12.63 -23.07 -9.86
C PRO A 306 -11.37 -22.31 -9.40
N THR A 307 -10.18 -22.86 -9.68
CA THR A 307 -8.90 -22.26 -9.28
C THR A 307 -8.52 -20.98 -10.03
N VAL A 308 -9.28 -20.56 -11.04
CA VAL A 308 -9.04 -19.29 -11.76
C VAL A 308 -9.03 -18.09 -10.81
N VAL A 309 -9.82 -18.12 -9.76
CA VAL A 309 -9.87 -17.05 -8.74
C VAL A 309 -8.54 -16.82 -8.01
N LEU A 310 -7.64 -17.80 -8.03
CA LEU A 310 -6.33 -17.71 -7.38
C LEU A 310 -5.27 -16.99 -8.23
N THR A 311 -5.54 -16.76 -9.54
CA THR A 311 -4.55 -16.22 -10.48
C THR A 311 -5.10 -15.10 -11.36
N THR A 312 -6.41 -14.85 -11.30
CA THR A 312 -7.07 -13.80 -12.09
C THR A 312 -6.62 -12.41 -11.65
N ARG A 313 -6.58 -11.47 -12.59
CA ARG A 313 -6.23 -10.07 -12.34
C ARG A 313 -6.88 -9.15 -13.37
N TRP A 314 -6.94 -7.87 -13.10
CA TRP A 314 -7.48 -6.89 -14.03
C TRP A 314 -6.61 -6.77 -15.28
N ARG A 315 -7.30 -6.67 -16.43
CA ARG A 315 -6.70 -6.48 -17.72
C ARG A 315 -7.38 -5.36 -18.48
N GLY A 316 -6.60 -4.63 -19.24
CA GLY A 316 -7.09 -3.68 -20.22
C GLY A 316 -7.46 -4.33 -21.55
N ALA A 317 -7.77 -3.50 -22.53
CA ALA A 317 -8.02 -3.97 -23.89
C ALA A 317 -6.79 -4.75 -24.44
N ASN A 318 -7.08 -5.85 -25.16
CA ASN A 318 -6.05 -6.74 -25.72
C ASN A 318 -5.10 -7.37 -24.67
N GLU A 319 -5.62 -7.68 -23.49
CA GLU A 319 -4.87 -8.28 -22.38
C GLU A 319 -3.71 -7.41 -21.84
N ALA A 320 -3.72 -6.11 -22.13
CA ALA A 320 -2.68 -5.20 -21.68
C ALA A 320 -2.70 -5.03 -20.16
N GLU A 321 -1.55 -4.75 -19.56
CA GLU A 321 -1.45 -4.42 -18.14
C GLU A 321 -2.17 -3.09 -17.82
N ILE A 322 -2.71 -2.99 -16.60
CA ILE A 322 -3.35 -1.76 -16.12
C ILE A 322 -2.26 -0.84 -15.56
N THR A 323 -2.05 0.28 -16.25
CA THR A 323 -1.00 1.26 -15.97
C THR A 323 -1.54 2.67 -16.17
N ARG A 324 -0.75 3.71 -15.83
CA ARG A 324 -1.08 5.13 -16.17
C ARG A 324 -1.31 5.36 -17.67
N TYR A 325 -0.73 4.51 -18.53
CA TYR A 325 -0.87 4.60 -19.99
C TYR A 325 -2.08 3.84 -20.53
N ASN A 326 -2.60 2.90 -19.74
CA ASN A 326 -3.77 2.08 -20.05
C ASN A 326 -4.58 1.86 -18.75
N PRO A 327 -5.22 2.90 -18.19
CA PRO A 327 -5.86 2.83 -16.89
C PRO A 327 -7.23 2.13 -16.89
N GLN A 328 -7.85 1.92 -18.06
CA GLN A 328 -9.21 1.40 -18.16
C GLN A 328 -9.22 -0.14 -18.15
N PRO A 329 -9.69 -0.79 -17.08
CA PRO A 329 -9.89 -2.24 -17.08
C PRO A 329 -11.11 -2.62 -17.93
N VAL A 330 -11.06 -3.82 -18.49
CA VAL A 330 -12.17 -4.43 -19.22
C VAL A 330 -12.83 -5.48 -18.36
N ALA A 331 -14.14 -5.33 -18.12
CA ALA A 331 -14.90 -6.34 -17.39
C ALA A 331 -15.26 -7.49 -18.33
N PRO A 332 -14.75 -8.72 -18.12
CA PRO A 332 -15.12 -9.88 -18.92
C PRO A 332 -16.59 -10.27 -18.74
N GLN A 333 -17.21 -9.85 -17.65
CA GLN A 333 -18.60 -10.19 -17.34
C GLN A 333 -19.25 -9.18 -16.40
N THR A 334 -20.57 -9.23 -16.33
CA THR A 334 -21.40 -8.58 -15.32
C THR A 334 -21.91 -9.64 -14.35
N LEU A 335 -21.77 -9.42 -13.06
CA LEU A 335 -22.34 -10.28 -12.03
C LEU A 335 -23.59 -9.65 -11.43
N SER A 336 -24.55 -10.49 -11.05
CA SER A 336 -25.58 -10.15 -10.05
C SER A 336 -25.12 -10.65 -8.70
N ILE A 337 -25.01 -9.77 -7.73
CA ILE A 337 -24.56 -10.10 -6.38
C ILE A 337 -25.66 -9.90 -5.36
N PRO A 338 -25.68 -10.63 -4.24
CA PRO A 338 -26.65 -10.45 -3.19
C PRO A 338 -26.41 -9.16 -2.43
N VAL A 339 -27.48 -8.50 -2.03
CA VAL A 339 -27.50 -7.30 -1.19
C VAL A 339 -28.35 -7.55 0.03
N LEU A 340 -27.93 -7.06 1.18
CA LEU A 340 -28.71 -6.98 2.41
C LEU A 340 -28.94 -5.50 2.75
N ALA A 341 -30.17 -5.16 3.13
CA ALA A 341 -30.49 -3.80 3.58
C ALA A 341 -31.39 -3.85 4.83
N SER A 342 -31.31 -2.80 5.63
CA SER A 342 -32.21 -2.52 6.74
C SER A 342 -32.87 -1.17 6.55
N MET A 343 -34.16 -1.09 6.81
CA MET A 343 -34.92 0.17 6.70
C MET A 343 -35.68 0.43 8.00
N PRO A 344 -35.66 1.69 8.52
CA PRO A 344 -36.45 2.04 9.69
C PRO A 344 -37.92 1.63 9.52
N ASN A 345 -38.51 0.98 10.52
CA ASN A 345 -39.91 0.60 10.55
C ASN A 345 -40.73 1.44 11.56
N ALA A 346 -41.99 1.12 11.73
CA ALA A 346 -42.87 1.88 12.64
C ALA A 346 -42.38 1.89 14.10
N ALA A 347 -41.68 0.84 14.55
CA ALA A 347 -41.16 0.75 15.92
C ALA A 347 -39.98 1.70 16.16
N SER A 348 -39.27 2.13 15.11
CA SER A 348 -38.20 3.14 15.20
C SER A 348 -38.73 4.55 15.56
N GLY A 349 -40.03 4.79 15.38
CA GLY A 349 -40.62 6.12 15.54
C GLY A 349 -40.31 7.11 14.41
N GLN A 350 -39.59 6.67 13.39
CA GLN A 350 -39.21 7.48 12.24
C GLN A 350 -40.22 7.38 11.10
N SER A 351 -40.21 8.36 10.21
CA SER A 351 -41.07 8.40 9.02
C SER A 351 -40.23 8.61 7.78
N GLN A 352 -40.47 7.83 6.75
CA GLN A 352 -39.73 7.94 5.50
C GLN A 352 -39.94 9.32 4.86
N PRO A 353 -38.84 10.07 4.56
CA PRO A 353 -38.92 11.30 3.78
C PRO A 353 -39.44 11.05 2.35
N ALA A 354 -40.00 12.10 1.74
CA ALA A 354 -40.49 12.02 0.37
C ALA A 354 -39.39 11.74 -0.68
N SER A 355 -38.15 12.06 -0.35
CA SER A 355 -36.95 11.77 -1.14
C SER A 355 -36.42 10.32 -0.99
N GLY A 356 -37.04 9.50 -0.15
CA GLY A 356 -36.51 8.20 0.27
C GLY A 356 -35.77 8.30 1.61
N TRP A 357 -35.33 7.16 2.16
CA TRP A 357 -34.51 7.14 3.35
C TRP A 357 -33.09 7.63 3.06
N PRO A 358 -32.48 8.49 3.91
CA PRO A 358 -31.04 8.62 3.97
C PRO A 358 -30.41 7.25 4.16
N VAL A 359 -29.26 6.99 3.53
CA VAL A 359 -28.70 5.63 3.49
C VAL A 359 -27.23 5.59 3.89
N VAL A 360 -26.87 4.56 4.60
CA VAL A 360 -25.49 4.24 4.99
C VAL A 360 -25.02 3.02 4.21
N LEU A 361 -23.93 3.15 3.48
CA LEU A 361 -23.21 2.01 2.91
C LEU A 361 -22.35 1.40 4.02
N PHE A 362 -22.62 0.15 4.36
CA PHE A 362 -21.84 -0.59 5.34
C PHE A 362 -20.95 -1.62 4.65
N GLN A 363 -19.64 -1.64 4.96
CA GLN A 363 -18.72 -2.63 4.45
C GLN A 363 -18.08 -3.43 5.60
N HIS A 364 -18.27 -4.74 5.55
CA HIS A 364 -17.74 -5.71 6.51
C HIS A 364 -16.23 -5.91 6.42
N GLY A 365 -15.62 -6.48 7.46
CA GLY A 365 -14.22 -6.86 7.52
C GLY A 365 -13.89 -8.16 6.78
N ILE A 366 -12.59 -8.47 6.64
CA ILE A 366 -12.12 -9.75 6.09
C ILE A 366 -12.67 -10.92 6.91
N THR A 367 -12.94 -12.05 6.26
CA THR A 367 -13.58 -13.27 6.81
C THR A 367 -15.06 -13.12 7.20
N ARG A 368 -15.61 -11.91 7.09
CA ARG A 368 -16.99 -11.59 7.44
C ARG A 368 -17.87 -11.55 6.18
N ASN A 369 -19.09 -11.06 6.31
CA ASN A 369 -20.01 -10.89 5.19
C ASN A 369 -21.06 -9.80 5.47
N ARG A 370 -21.94 -9.52 4.50
CA ARG A 370 -22.98 -8.49 4.54
C ARG A 370 -23.91 -8.52 5.76
N THR A 371 -24.04 -9.67 6.46
CA THR A 371 -24.90 -9.76 7.65
C THR A 371 -24.38 -8.99 8.86
N ASP A 372 -23.12 -8.59 8.88
CA ASP A 372 -22.58 -7.71 9.93
C ASP A 372 -23.33 -6.38 10.04
N LEU A 373 -23.94 -5.91 8.96
CA LEU A 373 -24.84 -4.75 8.95
C LEU A 373 -25.89 -4.82 10.05
N LEU A 374 -26.42 -6.01 10.33
CA LEU A 374 -27.53 -6.20 11.27
C LEU A 374 -27.17 -5.80 12.71
N ALA A 375 -25.88 -5.80 13.06
CA ALA A 375 -25.42 -5.35 14.37
C ALA A 375 -25.60 -3.83 14.60
N LEU A 376 -25.67 -3.04 13.53
CA LEU A 376 -25.86 -1.58 13.58
C LEU A 376 -27.29 -1.16 13.15
N ALA A 377 -28.06 -2.06 12.61
CA ALA A 377 -29.33 -1.76 11.96
C ALA A 377 -30.32 -0.99 12.86
N ASP A 378 -30.47 -1.42 14.11
CA ASP A 378 -31.38 -0.75 15.07
C ASP A 378 -30.88 0.66 15.48
N SER A 379 -29.56 0.81 15.70
CA SER A 379 -28.97 2.09 16.05
C SER A 379 -29.12 3.11 14.91
N LEU A 380 -28.92 2.68 13.66
CA LEU A 380 -29.14 3.51 12.46
C LEU A 380 -30.63 3.82 12.26
N ALA A 381 -31.52 2.82 12.40
CA ALA A 381 -32.95 2.99 12.23
C ALA A 381 -33.56 3.96 13.26
N ALA A 382 -33.08 3.94 14.51
CA ALA A 382 -33.50 4.89 15.54
C ALA A 382 -33.22 6.36 15.15
N ALA A 383 -32.19 6.60 14.33
CA ALA A 383 -31.87 7.92 13.78
C ALA A 383 -32.49 8.21 12.38
N GLY A 384 -33.33 7.32 11.86
CA GLY A 384 -33.96 7.49 10.56
C GLY A 384 -33.04 7.19 9.37
N LEU A 385 -31.98 6.42 9.58
CA LEU A 385 -31.03 6.01 8.56
C LEU A 385 -31.33 4.57 8.12
N ALA A 386 -31.50 4.36 6.83
CA ALA A 386 -31.42 3.02 6.25
C ALA A 386 -29.96 2.60 6.07
N ALA A 387 -29.72 1.32 5.90
CA ALA A 387 -28.38 0.85 5.60
C ALA A 387 -28.39 -0.27 4.55
N VAL A 388 -27.30 -0.36 3.78
CA VAL A 388 -27.12 -1.34 2.70
C VAL A 388 -25.71 -1.91 2.78
N ALA A 389 -25.58 -3.22 2.64
CA ALA A 389 -24.31 -3.94 2.61
C ALA A 389 -24.25 -4.93 1.44
N ILE A 390 -23.06 -5.05 0.87
CA ILE A 390 -22.65 -6.08 -0.08
C ILE A 390 -21.44 -6.83 0.45
N ASP A 391 -21.16 -7.99 -0.12
CA ASP A 391 -19.94 -8.72 0.21
C ASP A 391 -18.76 -8.24 -0.64
N LEU A 392 -17.58 -8.19 -0.05
CA LEU A 392 -16.32 -8.07 -0.79
C LEU A 392 -16.14 -9.26 -1.76
N PRO A 393 -15.32 -9.15 -2.80
CA PRO A 393 -14.99 -10.30 -3.65
C PRO A 393 -14.57 -11.51 -2.81
N LEU A 394 -15.00 -12.70 -3.19
CA LEU A 394 -14.68 -13.98 -2.52
C LEU A 394 -15.14 -14.08 -1.05
N HIS A 395 -16.04 -13.19 -0.62
CA HIS A 395 -16.71 -13.24 0.68
C HIS A 395 -18.19 -13.61 0.48
N GLY A 396 -18.88 -13.93 1.56
CA GLY A 396 -20.31 -14.20 1.54
C GLY A 396 -20.75 -15.14 2.66
N ILE A 397 -22.01 -15.50 2.62
CA ILE A 397 -22.60 -16.45 3.56
C ILE A 397 -22.25 -17.86 3.08
N THR A 398 -21.70 -18.68 3.97
CA THR A 398 -21.31 -20.08 3.67
C THR A 398 -22.25 -21.11 4.31
N ASP A 399 -23.04 -20.67 5.29
CA ASP A 399 -24.06 -21.49 5.93
C ASP A 399 -25.36 -21.47 5.09
N SER A 400 -25.71 -22.62 4.49
CA SER A 400 -26.91 -22.78 3.67
C SER A 400 -28.22 -22.66 4.44
N ASP A 401 -28.19 -22.80 5.76
CA ASP A 401 -29.37 -22.66 6.63
C ASP A 401 -29.64 -21.21 7.02
N ASN A 402 -28.72 -20.31 6.73
CA ASN A 402 -28.90 -18.88 6.96
C ASN A 402 -30.00 -18.32 6.03
N PRO A 403 -31.02 -17.61 6.56
CA PRO A 403 -32.17 -17.16 5.77
C PRO A 403 -31.78 -16.12 4.67
N PHE A 404 -30.60 -15.56 4.72
CA PHE A 404 -30.09 -14.60 3.74
C PHE A 404 -29.11 -15.22 2.73
N TYR A 405 -28.83 -16.54 2.83
CA TYR A 405 -27.97 -17.25 1.89
C TYR A 405 -28.62 -17.34 0.51
N ASN A 406 -27.84 -17.12 -0.53
CA ASN A 406 -28.27 -17.24 -1.92
C ASN A 406 -27.32 -18.16 -2.70
N ALA A 407 -27.68 -19.42 -2.84
CA ALA A 407 -26.85 -20.46 -3.45
C ALA A 407 -26.31 -20.15 -4.85
N THR A 408 -26.96 -19.26 -5.60
CA THR A 408 -26.60 -18.95 -6.99
C THR A 408 -25.81 -17.65 -7.16
N MET A 409 -25.77 -16.79 -6.13
CA MET A 409 -25.20 -15.46 -6.22
C MET A 409 -24.15 -15.15 -5.14
N GLU A 410 -23.90 -16.09 -4.20
CA GLU A 410 -22.88 -15.86 -3.18
C GLU A 410 -21.52 -15.56 -3.83
N ARG A 411 -20.85 -14.53 -3.32
CA ARG A 411 -19.55 -14.09 -3.88
C ARG A 411 -18.39 -14.99 -3.49
N THR A 412 -18.59 -15.92 -2.56
CA THR A 412 -17.68 -17.06 -2.33
C THR A 412 -17.62 -17.97 -3.55
N PHE A 413 -18.59 -17.85 -4.50
CA PHE A 413 -18.83 -18.79 -5.60
C PHE A 413 -18.99 -20.23 -5.12
N ASN A 414 -19.27 -20.42 -3.83
CA ASN A 414 -19.33 -21.72 -3.15
C ASN A 414 -18.10 -22.59 -3.42
N LEU A 415 -16.91 -21.96 -3.41
CA LEU A 415 -15.64 -22.63 -3.62
C LEU A 415 -15.37 -23.65 -2.52
N ASP A 416 -14.73 -24.75 -2.91
CA ASP A 416 -14.24 -25.84 -2.05
C ASP A 416 -12.84 -26.21 -2.60
N LEU A 417 -11.83 -25.43 -2.24
CA LEU A 417 -10.45 -25.52 -2.74
C LEU A 417 -9.45 -25.89 -1.64
N ILE A 418 -9.88 -25.79 -0.38
CA ILE A 418 -9.06 -26.15 0.77
C ILE A 418 -9.84 -27.09 1.69
N ASN A 419 -9.12 -27.81 2.52
CA ASN A 419 -9.71 -28.51 3.64
C ASN A 419 -9.88 -27.51 4.80
N ASN A 420 -11.12 -27.26 5.22
CA ASN A 420 -11.48 -26.23 6.20
C ASN A 420 -10.89 -26.46 7.60
N GLU A 421 -10.59 -27.72 7.95
CA GLU A 421 -9.98 -28.06 9.25
C GLU A 421 -8.47 -27.81 9.26
N THR A 422 -7.79 -28.15 8.15
CA THR A 422 -6.33 -28.16 8.10
C THR A 422 -5.73 -26.98 7.33
N GLY A 423 -6.53 -26.28 6.50
CA GLY A 423 -6.07 -25.27 5.56
C GLY A 423 -5.27 -25.83 4.37
N ALA A 424 -5.15 -27.16 4.25
CA ALA A 424 -4.40 -27.78 3.17
C ALA A 424 -5.17 -27.67 1.83
N PRO A 425 -4.46 -27.55 0.69
CA PRO A 425 -5.10 -27.57 -0.61
C PRO A 425 -5.87 -28.87 -0.86
N GLY A 426 -7.09 -28.76 -1.42
CA GLY A 426 -7.97 -29.87 -1.81
C GLY A 426 -9.33 -29.80 -1.13
N PRO A 427 -10.40 -30.22 -1.86
CA PRO A 427 -11.78 -30.11 -1.38
C PRO A 427 -12.06 -31.05 -0.20
N ASP A 428 -12.93 -30.62 0.72
CA ASP A 428 -13.44 -31.44 1.83
C ASP A 428 -14.97 -31.61 1.80
N GLY A 429 -15.65 -31.07 0.79
CA GLY A 429 -17.10 -31.14 0.61
C GLY A 429 -17.85 -30.01 1.32
N LEU A 430 -17.14 -29.04 1.92
CA LEU A 430 -17.70 -27.84 2.53
C LEU A 430 -17.28 -26.61 1.75
N ILE A 431 -18.11 -25.57 1.77
CA ILE A 431 -17.74 -24.28 1.18
C ILE A 431 -16.59 -23.68 2.02
N ASP A 432 -15.56 -23.21 1.34
CA ASP A 432 -14.43 -22.53 1.99
C ASP A 432 -14.89 -21.30 2.81
N PRO A 433 -14.29 -21.01 3.97
CA PRO A 433 -14.69 -19.87 4.79
C PRO A 433 -14.63 -18.55 4.01
N SER A 434 -15.54 -17.64 4.33
CA SER A 434 -15.64 -16.32 3.72
C SER A 434 -14.28 -15.61 3.69
N GLY A 435 -13.88 -15.10 2.51
CA GLY A 435 -12.66 -14.34 2.33
C GLY A 435 -11.34 -15.12 2.29
N THR A 436 -11.38 -16.46 2.41
CA THR A 436 -10.17 -17.31 2.40
C THR A 436 -9.25 -17.03 1.22
N HIS A 437 -9.80 -16.75 0.04
CA HIS A 437 -9.04 -16.55 -1.19
C HIS A 437 -8.83 -15.09 -1.59
N PHE A 438 -9.29 -14.14 -0.76
CA PHE A 438 -9.26 -12.71 -1.07
C PHE A 438 -7.84 -12.13 -1.11
N LEU A 439 -7.03 -12.43 -0.10
CA LEU A 439 -5.63 -12.01 -0.01
C LEU A 439 -4.71 -13.18 -0.36
N ASN A 440 -4.49 -13.37 -1.67
CA ASN A 440 -3.62 -14.44 -2.16
C ASN A 440 -2.18 -13.97 -2.30
N LEU A 441 -1.36 -14.20 -1.27
CA LEU A 441 0.06 -13.83 -1.28
C LEU A 441 0.91 -14.65 -2.27
N ALA A 442 0.40 -15.77 -2.81
CA ALA A 442 1.06 -16.49 -3.90
C ALA A 442 0.82 -15.82 -5.27
N SER A 443 -0.19 -14.94 -5.38
CA SER A 443 -0.49 -14.15 -6.57
C SER A 443 -0.80 -12.70 -6.18
N LEU A 444 0.26 -11.90 -6.03
CA LEU A 444 0.17 -10.52 -5.53
C LEU A 444 -0.73 -9.62 -6.38
N LEU A 445 -0.72 -9.80 -7.72
CA LEU A 445 -1.62 -9.06 -8.62
C LEU A 445 -3.08 -9.42 -8.40
N THR A 446 -3.40 -10.69 -8.10
CA THR A 446 -4.75 -11.11 -7.72
C THR A 446 -5.19 -10.45 -6.42
N ALA A 447 -4.32 -10.44 -5.40
CA ALA A 447 -4.61 -9.79 -4.12
C ALA A 447 -4.86 -8.29 -4.30
N ARG A 448 -4.01 -7.59 -5.07
CA ARG A 448 -4.21 -6.17 -5.43
C ARG A 448 -5.56 -5.94 -6.10
N ASP A 449 -5.90 -6.78 -7.07
CA ASP A 449 -7.07 -6.54 -7.89
C ASP A 449 -8.37 -7.00 -7.22
N ASN A 450 -8.32 -7.91 -6.25
CA ASN A 450 -9.42 -8.17 -5.33
C ASN A 450 -9.75 -6.92 -4.48
N LEU A 451 -8.72 -6.21 -3.97
CA LEU A 451 -8.89 -4.94 -3.25
C LEU A 451 -9.58 -3.91 -4.15
N ARG A 452 -9.03 -3.70 -5.35
CA ARG A 452 -9.58 -2.73 -6.32
C ARG A 452 -10.99 -3.10 -6.77
N GLN A 453 -11.32 -4.40 -6.90
CA GLN A 453 -12.66 -4.86 -7.21
C GLN A 453 -13.63 -4.51 -6.09
N GLY A 454 -13.26 -4.67 -4.81
CA GLY A 454 -14.08 -4.23 -3.68
C GLY A 454 -14.42 -2.74 -3.74
N VAL A 455 -13.45 -1.89 -4.12
CA VAL A 455 -13.68 -0.46 -4.33
C VAL A 455 -14.63 -0.20 -5.50
N ALA A 456 -14.43 -0.88 -6.64
CA ALA A 456 -15.28 -0.74 -7.82
C ALA A 456 -16.72 -1.16 -7.55
N ASP A 457 -16.92 -2.21 -6.75
CA ASP A 457 -18.24 -2.70 -6.34
C ASP A 457 -18.97 -1.69 -5.47
N LEU A 458 -18.28 -1.06 -4.52
CA LEU A 458 -18.85 0.00 -3.67
C LEU A 458 -19.18 1.27 -4.47
N LEU A 459 -18.35 1.65 -5.46
CA LEU A 459 -18.65 2.73 -6.40
C LEU A 459 -19.95 2.41 -7.17
N GLN A 460 -20.09 1.17 -7.65
CA GLN A 460 -21.29 0.74 -8.37
C GLN A 460 -22.53 0.74 -7.48
N LEU A 461 -22.40 0.28 -6.22
CA LEU A 461 -23.48 0.34 -5.25
C LEU A 461 -23.93 1.78 -5.01
N ALA A 462 -22.98 2.70 -4.73
CA ALA A 462 -23.27 4.10 -4.49
C ALA A 462 -23.99 4.76 -5.69
N ALA A 463 -23.54 4.48 -6.92
CA ALA A 463 -24.16 5.01 -8.14
C ALA A 463 -25.56 4.45 -8.43
N SER A 464 -25.91 3.30 -7.84
CA SER A 464 -27.19 2.61 -8.11
C SER A 464 -28.26 2.80 -7.04
N LEU A 465 -27.98 3.52 -5.95
CA LEU A 465 -28.88 3.69 -4.79
C LEU A 465 -30.26 4.25 -5.14
N GLU A 466 -30.33 5.20 -6.07
CA GLU A 466 -31.59 5.80 -6.52
C GLU A 466 -32.58 4.76 -7.08
N GLN A 467 -32.05 3.70 -7.73
CA GLN A 467 -32.91 2.65 -8.31
C GLN A 467 -33.63 1.80 -7.24
N ALA A 468 -33.09 1.75 -6.02
CA ALA A 468 -33.72 1.13 -4.88
C ALA A 468 -34.54 2.10 -4.00
N GLY A 469 -34.66 3.37 -4.42
CA GLY A 469 -35.51 4.37 -3.77
C GLY A 469 -34.89 5.05 -2.54
N PHE A 470 -33.57 5.09 -2.42
CA PHE A 470 -32.87 5.82 -1.38
C PHE A 470 -32.62 7.30 -1.74
N ASP A 471 -32.47 8.14 -0.73
CA ASP A 471 -32.08 9.55 -0.91
C ASP A 471 -30.57 9.65 -1.19
N THR A 472 -30.21 9.85 -2.44
CA THR A 472 -28.82 9.97 -2.89
C THR A 472 -28.13 11.27 -2.50
N ASN A 473 -28.84 12.24 -1.88
CA ASN A 473 -28.25 13.45 -1.33
C ASN A 473 -27.74 13.27 0.10
N GLN A 474 -28.07 12.15 0.74
CA GLN A 474 -27.72 11.82 2.12
C GLN A 474 -27.20 10.40 2.20
N VAL A 475 -25.99 10.20 1.70
CA VAL A 475 -25.31 8.91 1.70
C VAL A 475 -24.12 8.98 2.66
N GLY A 476 -24.11 8.12 3.68
CA GLY A 476 -22.99 7.93 4.58
C GLY A 476 -22.23 6.63 4.28
N PHE A 477 -21.03 6.50 4.82
CA PHE A 477 -20.23 5.28 4.73
C PHE A 477 -19.77 4.82 6.12
N VAL A 478 -19.87 3.51 6.37
CA VAL A 478 -19.25 2.84 7.53
C VAL A 478 -18.44 1.66 7.03
N GLY A 479 -17.15 1.67 7.27
CA GLY A 479 -16.28 0.53 7.04
C GLY A 479 -15.75 -0.03 8.36
N HIS A 480 -15.80 -1.34 8.54
CA HIS A 480 -15.20 -2.02 9.68
C HIS A 480 -13.97 -2.82 9.25
N SER A 481 -12.82 -2.63 9.93
CA SER A 481 -11.62 -3.41 9.67
C SER A 481 -11.19 -3.30 8.20
N PHE A 482 -11.11 -4.41 7.51
CA PHE A 482 -10.81 -4.47 6.07
C PHE A 482 -11.83 -3.70 5.22
N GLY A 483 -13.09 -3.60 5.66
CA GLY A 483 -14.10 -2.76 5.01
C GLY A 483 -13.75 -1.28 5.06
N ALA A 484 -13.10 -0.82 6.12
CA ALA A 484 -12.57 0.54 6.19
C ALA A 484 -11.31 0.71 5.32
N ILE A 485 -10.44 -0.32 5.24
CA ILE A 485 -9.26 -0.32 4.35
C ILE A 485 -9.70 -0.17 2.89
N VAL A 486 -10.73 -0.88 2.43
CA VAL A 486 -11.29 -0.75 1.08
C VAL A 486 -12.09 0.55 0.92
N GLY A 487 -12.70 1.04 2.01
CA GLY A 487 -13.45 2.29 2.03
C GLY A 487 -12.61 3.55 1.78
N ILE A 488 -11.36 3.58 2.24
CA ILE A 488 -10.48 4.75 2.06
C ILE A 488 -10.17 5.01 0.58
N PRO A 489 -9.77 4.04 -0.25
CA PRO A 489 -9.64 4.24 -1.69
C PRO A 489 -10.96 4.63 -2.38
N LEU A 490 -12.10 4.08 -1.94
CA LEU A 490 -13.43 4.50 -2.41
C LEU A 490 -13.63 6.00 -2.20
N LEU A 491 -13.45 6.49 -0.97
CA LEU A 491 -13.60 7.89 -0.61
C LEU A 491 -12.63 8.79 -1.39
N ALA A 492 -11.39 8.36 -1.58
CA ALA A 492 -10.39 9.12 -2.30
C ALA A 492 -10.73 9.35 -3.78
N VAL A 493 -11.38 8.37 -4.43
CA VAL A 493 -11.75 8.46 -5.84
C VAL A 493 -13.19 8.88 -6.06
N ASP A 494 -14.02 8.91 -4.99
CA ASP A 494 -15.37 9.41 -5.07
C ASP A 494 -15.39 10.92 -5.39
N ASP A 495 -16.35 11.33 -6.19
CA ASP A 495 -16.59 12.71 -6.57
C ASP A 495 -18.07 13.07 -6.27
N GLY A 496 -18.47 12.90 -5.00
CA GLY A 496 -19.74 13.40 -4.47
C GLY A 496 -20.91 12.43 -4.48
N LEU A 497 -20.67 11.11 -4.52
CA LEU A 497 -21.72 10.11 -4.26
C LEU A 497 -21.89 9.85 -2.75
N ILE A 498 -20.83 10.05 -1.96
CA ILE A 498 -20.78 9.77 -0.54
C ILE A 498 -20.52 11.07 0.22
N GLY A 499 -21.13 11.23 1.37
CA GLY A 499 -20.90 12.34 2.31
C GLY A 499 -19.93 11.93 3.43
N PRO A 500 -20.38 11.92 4.70
CA PRO A 500 -19.52 11.60 5.85
C PRO A 500 -19.17 10.11 5.89
N ALA A 501 -17.99 9.80 6.43
CA ALA A 501 -17.50 8.43 6.57
C ALA A 501 -16.99 8.13 7.98
N SER A 502 -17.40 6.99 8.54
CA SER A 502 -16.86 6.42 9.76
C SER A 502 -16.01 5.19 9.43
N LEU A 503 -14.74 5.24 9.79
CA LEU A 503 -13.72 4.24 9.50
C LEU A 503 -13.33 3.55 10.82
N VAL A 504 -13.76 2.32 11.01
CA VAL A 504 -13.59 1.62 12.30
C VAL A 504 -12.45 0.62 12.21
N MET A 505 -11.37 0.89 12.96
CA MET A 505 -10.16 0.08 13.07
C MET A 505 -9.51 -0.27 11.72
N PRO A 506 -9.28 0.72 10.83
CA PRO A 506 -8.53 0.52 9.60
C PRO A 506 -7.02 0.46 9.85
N GLY A 507 -6.26 0.14 8.80
CA GLY A 507 -4.80 0.27 8.78
C GLY A 507 -4.27 0.47 7.37
N GLY A 508 -3.06 0.99 7.26
CA GLY A 508 -2.32 1.15 6.00
C GLY A 508 -1.04 0.33 5.98
N GLY A 509 -0.30 0.34 4.86
CA GLY A 509 0.93 -0.43 4.69
C GLY A 509 0.67 -1.95 4.76
N ILE A 510 -0.25 -2.40 3.92
CA ILE A 510 -1.02 -3.66 4.06
C ILE A 510 -0.12 -4.90 4.15
N ALA A 511 1.03 -4.93 3.46
CA ALA A 511 1.91 -6.10 3.45
C ALA A 511 2.49 -6.36 4.86
N LYS A 512 3.07 -5.36 5.50
CA LYS A 512 3.65 -5.46 6.84
C LYS A 512 2.57 -5.42 7.94
N LEU A 513 1.45 -4.78 7.69
CA LEU A 513 0.28 -4.82 8.56
C LEU A 513 -0.19 -6.26 8.76
N LEU A 514 -0.40 -7.01 7.68
CA LEU A 514 -0.88 -8.39 7.72
C LEU A 514 0.14 -9.35 8.33
N GLU A 515 1.42 -9.17 8.00
CA GLU A 515 2.51 -9.97 8.57
C GLU A 515 2.62 -9.80 10.08
N SER A 516 2.36 -8.59 10.58
CA SER A 516 2.45 -8.24 12.00
C SER A 516 1.15 -8.46 12.78
N SER A 517 0.05 -8.79 12.09
CA SER A 517 -1.23 -9.10 12.73
C SER A 517 -1.13 -10.37 13.59
N ALA A 518 -1.62 -10.31 14.82
CA ALA A 518 -1.70 -11.49 15.67
C ALA A 518 -2.68 -12.55 15.12
N SER A 519 -3.69 -12.12 14.35
CA SER A 519 -4.69 -13.00 13.75
C SER A 519 -4.21 -13.66 12.45
N PHE A 520 -3.47 -12.93 11.60
CA PHE A 520 -3.10 -13.37 10.25
C PHE A 520 -1.62 -13.71 10.11
N GLY A 521 -0.75 -13.02 10.84
CA GLY A 521 0.70 -13.15 10.74
C GLY A 521 1.23 -14.56 10.88
N PRO A 522 0.83 -15.34 11.90
CA PRO A 522 1.33 -16.71 12.08
C PRO A 522 1.05 -17.62 10.88
N GLN A 523 -0.13 -17.53 10.27
CA GLN A 523 -0.49 -18.33 9.10
C GLN A 523 0.28 -17.88 7.85
N ILE A 524 0.43 -16.57 7.65
CA ILE A 524 1.22 -15.98 6.55
C ILE A 524 2.67 -16.44 6.65
N GLN A 525 3.29 -16.32 7.83
CA GLN A 525 4.67 -16.71 8.07
C GLN A 525 4.88 -18.22 7.83
N ALA A 526 3.95 -19.06 8.30
CA ALA A 526 4.01 -20.51 8.08
C ALA A 526 3.88 -20.86 6.59
N SER A 527 2.97 -20.21 5.87
CA SER A 527 2.76 -20.43 4.43
C SER A 527 3.99 -20.02 3.60
N LEU A 528 4.59 -18.87 3.91
CA LEU A 528 5.80 -18.38 3.24
C LEU A 528 7.01 -19.24 3.59
N ALA A 529 7.14 -19.69 4.84
CA ALA A 529 8.23 -20.59 5.26
C ALA A 529 8.18 -21.93 4.51
N ALA A 530 6.98 -22.44 4.19
CA ALA A 530 6.81 -23.65 3.37
C ALA A 530 7.34 -23.48 1.94
N THR A 531 7.46 -22.27 1.43
CA THR A 531 8.06 -21.93 0.13
C THR A 531 9.54 -21.53 0.24
N GLY A 532 10.14 -21.59 1.43
CA GLY A 532 11.55 -21.23 1.69
C GLY A 532 11.78 -19.76 2.07
N LEU A 533 10.72 -18.95 2.20
CA LEU A 533 10.80 -17.57 2.69
C LEU A 533 10.71 -17.56 4.22
N ILE A 534 11.86 -17.60 4.87
CA ILE A 534 11.97 -17.70 6.34
C ILE A 534 11.99 -16.31 6.97
N PRO A 535 11.15 -16.02 7.98
CA PRO A 535 11.16 -14.75 8.69
C PRO A 535 12.55 -14.32 9.18
N GLY A 536 12.88 -13.04 9.05
CA GLY A 536 14.17 -12.47 9.44
C GLY A 536 15.29 -12.66 8.41
N THR A 537 15.04 -13.30 7.27
CA THR A 537 16.02 -13.39 6.18
C THR A 537 15.86 -12.27 5.17
N SER A 538 16.94 -11.92 4.46
CA SER A 538 16.89 -10.89 3.40
C SER A 538 15.92 -11.25 2.27
N ALA A 539 15.75 -12.54 1.96
CA ALA A 539 14.79 -13.02 0.95
C ALA A 539 13.34 -12.75 1.39
N TYR A 540 13.02 -13.03 2.64
CA TYR A 540 11.72 -12.77 3.25
C TYR A 540 11.36 -11.27 3.21
N GLU A 541 12.28 -10.41 3.66
CA GLU A 541 12.06 -8.97 3.63
C GLU A 541 11.98 -8.43 2.19
N SER A 542 12.74 -8.99 1.25
CA SER A 542 12.63 -8.62 -0.17
C SER A 542 11.28 -8.98 -0.76
N TYR A 543 10.72 -10.13 -0.36
CA TYR A 543 9.37 -10.52 -0.75
C TYR A 543 8.34 -9.51 -0.23
N PHE A 544 8.40 -9.09 1.05
CA PHE A 544 7.44 -8.13 1.60
C PHE A 544 7.58 -6.74 0.99
N ARG A 545 8.78 -6.30 0.62
CA ARG A 545 8.97 -5.06 -0.15
C ARG A 545 8.31 -5.14 -1.53
N ALA A 546 8.47 -6.27 -2.23
CA ALA A 546 7.82 -6.49 -3.51
C ALA A 546 6.29 -6.62 -3.37
N ALA A 547 5.83 -7.30 -2.32
CA ALA A 547 4.41 -7.43 -2.01
C ALA A 547 3.77 -6.06 -1.76
N GLN A 548 4.41 -5.21 -0.95
CA GLN A 548 3.94 -3.85 -0.71
C GLN A 548 3.86 -3.05 -2.01
N GLN A 549 4.91 -3.08 -2.83
CA GLN A 549 4.92 -2.38 -4.12
C GLN A 549 3.77 -2.84 -5.03
N VAL A 550 3.51 -4.14 -5.14
CA VAL A 550 2.39 -4.63 -5.96
C VAL A 550 1.04 -4.23 -5.37
N LEU A 551 0.90 -4.18 -4.04
CA LEU A 551 -0.35 -3.87 -3.36
C LEU A 551 -0.63 -2.35 -3.24
N ASP A 552 0.34 -1.48 -3.46
CA ASP A 552 0.22 -0.02 -3.28
C ASP A 552 -1.01 0.58 -3.97
N ALA A 553 -1.38 0.09 -5.17
CA ALA A 553 -2.57 0.56 -5.89
C ALA A 553 -3.92 0.09 -5.28
N GLY A 554 -3.89 -0.71 -4.21
CA GLY A 554 -5.06 -1.11 -3.42
C GLY A 554 -4.93 -0.75 -1.94
N ASP A 555 -3.80 -0.17 -1.51
CA ASP A 555 -3.49 0.09 -0.11
C ASP A 555 -4.03 1.44 0.36
N ALA A 556 -4.81 1.43 1.44
CA ALA A 556 -5.43 2.60 2.06
C ALA A 556 -4.47 3.77 2.31
N ILE A 557 -3.21 3.49 2.68
CA ILE A 557 -2.24 4.55 3.02
C ILE A 557 -1.98 5.51 1.85
N ASN A 558 -2.03 5.00 0.61
CA ASN A 558 -1.81 5.80 -0.60
C ASN A 558 -2.99 6.71 -0.97
N TYR A 559 -4.14 6.49 -0.34
CA TYR A 559 -5.39 7.21 -0.59
C TYR A 559 -5.83 8.07 0.60
N ALA A 560 -5.17 7.90 1.74
CA ALA A 560 -5.59 8.44 3.03
C ALA A 560 -5.81 9.96 3.02
N GLN A 561 -4.81 10.73 2.57
CA GLN A 561 -4.92 12.19 2.49
C GLN A 561 -6.08 12.61 1.57
N ALA A 562 -6.16 12.02 0.36
CA ALA A 562 -7.19 12.38 -0.62
C ALA A 562 -8.62 12.04 -0.15
N ALA A 563 -8.78 10.99 0.66
CA ALA A 563 -10.06 10.64 1.27
C ALA A 563 -10.47 11.68 2.33
N ALA A 564 -9.54 12.05 3.23
CA ALA A 564 -9.79 13.04 4.26
C ALA A 564 -10.04 14.45 3.68
N ASP A 565 -9.33 14.82 2.61
CA ASP A 565 -9.55 16.11 1.95
C ASP A 565 -10.96 16.29 1.36
N LYS A 566 -11.63 15.17 1.04
CA LYS A 566 -12.94 15.19 0.35
C LYS A 566 -14.14 14.99 1.27
N HIS A 567 -13.95 14.24 2.38
CA HIS A 567 -15.07 13.76 3.19
C HIS A 567 -14.85 14.07 4.66
N PRO A 568 -15.87 14.57 5.38
CA PRO A 568 -15.88 14.54 6.83
C PRO A 568 -15.60 13.12 7.30
N THR A 569 -14.59 12.97 8.16
CA THR A 569 -14.06 11.65 8.52
C THR A 569 -14.02 11.47 10.03
N HIS A 570 -14.64 10.39 10.50
CA HIS A 570 -14.52 9.86 11.84
C HIS A 570 -13.77 8.53 11.78
N LEU A 571 -12.66 8.41 12.52
CA LEU A 571 -11.89 7.17 12.60
C LEU A 571 -11.83 6.68 14.04
N VAL A 572 -12.04 5.38 14.22
CA VAL A 572 -12.01 4.71 15.53
C VAL A 572 -10.78 3.81 15.62
N GLU A 573 -10.07 3.91 16.76
CA GLU A 573 -8.93 3.07 17.10
C GLU A 573 -9.06 2.54 18.54
N ILE A 574 -8.56 1.33 18.82
CA ILE A 574 -8.42 0.78 20.17
C ILE A 574 -6.96 0.80 20.58
N ILE A 575 -6.64 1.56 21.63
CA ILE A 575 -5.27 1.71 22.15
C ILE A 575 -5.09 1.12 23.56
N GLY A 576 -6.18 0.72 24.23
CA GLY A 576 -6.19 0.23 25.61
C GLY A 576 -5.33 -0.99 25.82
N PRO A 577 -5.04 -1.47 27.03
CA PRO A 577 -4.30 -2.70 27.22
C PRO A 577 -5.22 -3.95 27.12
N PRO A 578 -5.03 -4.85 26.15
CA PRO A 578 -4.11 -4.71 24.99
C PRO A 578 -4.68 -3.75 23.93
N PRO A 579 -3.83 -3.11 23.10
CA PRO A 579 -4.27 -2.44 21.89
C PRO A 579 -4.82 -3.46 20.90
N ASP A 580 -5.46 -2.99 19.82
CA ASP A 580 -5.93 -3.88 18.76
C ASP A 580 -4.78 -4.77 18.25
N GLN A 581 -5.03 -6.07 18.19
CA GLN A 581 -4.07 -7.08 17.75
C GLN A 581 -4.39 -7.62 16.35
N THR A 582 -5.59 -7.39 15.85
CA THR A 582 -6.01 -7.83 14.52
C THR A 582 -5.48 -6.88 13.46
N ILE A 583 -5.66 -5.58 13.66
CA ILE A 583 -5.03 -4.50 12.91
C ILE A 583 -4.10 -3.75 13.87
N PRO A 584 -2.78 -3.99 13.84
CA PRO A 584 -1.86 -3.33 14.74
C PRO A 584 -1.86 -1.80 14.51
N ASN A 585 -1.82 -1.04 15.61
CA ASN A 585 -1.82 0.42 15.55
C ASN A 585 -0.54 0.96 14.90
N SER A 586 0.58 0.25 15.07
CA SER A 586 1.87 0.55 14.41
C SER A 586 2.69 -0.71 14.27
N VAL A 587 3.59 -0.73 13.27
CA VAL A 587 4.48 -1.86 12.99
C VAL A 587 5.94 -1.41 13.09
N PRO A 588 6.73 -1.98 14.00
CA PRO A 588 8.16 -1.64 14.12
C PRO A 588 8.91 -1.86 12.81
N GLY A 589 9.70 -0.89 12.37
CA GLY A 589 10.47 -0.96 11.13
C GLY A 589 9.66 -0.75 9.84
N ALA A 590 8.35 -0.51 9.94
CA ALA A 590 7.48 -0.18 8.82
C ALA A 590 6.63 1.06 9.14
N PRO A 591 7.20 2.27 9.04
CA PRO A 591 6.61 3.50 9.56
C PRO A 591 5.29 3.89 8.92
N LEU A 592 4.93 3.31 7.77
CA LEU A 592 3.66 3.53 7.08
C LEU A 592 2.65 2.38 7.28
N SER A 593 2.94 1.43 8.20
CA SER A 593 2.06 0.29 8.46
C SER A 593 1.36 0.42 9.81
N GLY A 594 0.03 0.32 9.82
CA GLY A 594 -0.80 0.41 11.01
C GLY A 594 -1.89 1.48 10.93
N THR A 595 -2.63 1.63 12.03
CA THR A 595 -3.68 2.65 12.16
C THR A 595 -3.09 4.04 12.40
N GLU A 596 -2.08 4.16 13.25
CA GLU A 596 -1.46 5.46 13.59
C GLU A 596 -0.80 6.16 12.38
N PRO A 597 -0.03 5.47 11.51
CA PRO A 597 0.46 6.10 10.28
C PRO A 597 -0.68 6.57 9.35
N LEU A 598 -1.78 5.82 9.31
CA LEU A 598 -2.96 6.18 8.52
C LEU A 598 -3.60 7.47 9.08
N LEU A 599 -3.78 7.56 10.41
CA LEU A 599 -4.27 8.75 11.09
C LEU A 599 -3.41 9.98 10.80
N GLN A 600 -2.08 9.83 10.86
CA GLN A 600 -1.13 10.89 10.56
C GLN A 600 -1.21 11.34 9.09
N THR A 601 -1.34 10.39 8.16
CA THR A 601 -1.45 10.70 6.72
C THR A 601 -2.78 11.39 6.40
N MET A 602 -3.86 11.05 7.10
CA MET A 602 -5.17 11.71 6.98
C MET A 602 -5.23 13.06 7.73
N GLU A 603 -4.23 13.40 8.52
CA GLU A 603 -4.16 14.62 9.35
C GLU A 603 -5.37 14.75 10.31
N LEU A 604 -5.87 13.63 10.87
CA LEU A 604 -7.02 13.65 11.77
C LEU A 604 -6.65 14.18 13.16
N ASN A 605 -7.50 15.04 13.69
CA ASN A 605 -7.38 15.53 15.05
C ASN A 605 -7.88 14.47 16.05
N SER A 606 -7.20 14.33 17.19
CA SER A 606 -7.66 13.46 18.27
C SER A 606 -8.73 14.16 19.11
N ALA A 607 -9.82 13.44 19.46
CA ALA A 607 -10.86 13.96 20.34
C ALA A 607 -11.21 12.98 21.47
N GLY A 608 -11.42 13.53 22.66
CA GLY A 608 -11.89 12.81 23.85
C GLY A 608 -13.22 13.33 24.41
N THR A 609 -13.79 14.36 23.77
CA THR A 609 -15.09 14.97 24.13
C THR A 609 -15.87 15.30 22.88
N THR A 610 -17.19 15.48 23.00
CA THR A 610 -18.08 15.86 21.89
C THR A 610 -17.51 17.01 21.08
N GLN A 611 -17.49 16.86 19.76
CA GLN A 611 -16.98 17.83 18.79
C GLN A 611 -18.11 18.32 17.87
N ASN A 612 -17.99 19.56 17.41
CA ASN A 612 -18.93 20.16 16.47
C ASN A 612 -18.21 21.16 15.54
N ASP A 613 -18.32 20.98 14.23
CA ASP A 613 -17.83 21.92 13.22
C ASP A 613 -18.77 21.90 12.01
N SER A 614 -19.33 23.06 11.67
CA SER A 614 -20.24 23.21 10.53
C SER A 614 -19.59 22.95 9.15
N ASN A 615 -18.26 22.93 9.07
CA ASN A 615 -17.53 22.62 7.84
C ASN A 615 -17.26 21.12 7.63
N GLY A 616 -17.59 20.30 8.64
CA GLY A 616 -17.26 18.88 8.69
C GLY A 616 -16.07 18.59 9.59
N LEU A 617 -16.14 17.48 10.29
CA LEU A 617 -15.12 17.04 11.23
C LEU A 617 -14.14 16.06 10.60
N HIS A 618 -12.88 16.15 11.00
CA HIS A 618 -11.79 15.22 10.67
C HIS A 618 -11.17 14.75 11.99
N ILE A 619 -11.73 13.68 12.56
CA ILE A 619 -11.50 13.30 13.97
C ILE A 619 -11.15 11.82 14.08
N ALA A 620 -10.14 11.54 14.92
CA ALA A 620 -9.84 10.21 15.43
C ALA A 620 -10.26 10.10 16.90
N VAL A 621 -10.98 9.03 17.24
CA VAL A 621 -11.33 8.67 18.61
C VAL A 621 -10.61 7.39 18.99
N ARG A 622 -9.85 7.44 20.10
CA ARG A 622 -9.06 6.31 20.59
C ARG A 622 -9.70 5.74 21.85
N PHE A 623 -10.11 4.47 21.78
CA PHE A 623 -10.72 3.78 22.91
C PHE A 623 -9.66 3.14 23.81
N LEU A 624 -9.87 3.26 25.13
CA LEU A 624 -8.98 2.72 26.16
C LEU A 624 -9.28 1.26 26.51
N SER A 625 -10.38 0.70 26.02
CA SER A 625 -10.81 -0.69 26.18
C SER A 625 -11.56 -1.17 24.94
N GLY A 626 -11.90 -2.45 24.91
CA GLY A 626 -12.61 -3.08 23.81
C GLY A 626 -11.74 -4.08 23.04
N ALA A 627 -12.28 -4.58 21.94
CA ALA A 627 -11.66 -5.53 21.04
C ALA A 627 -11.97 -5.14 19.58
N HIS A 628 -11.26 -5.74 18.63
CA HIS A 628 -11.48 -5.51 17.20
C HIS A 628 -12.93 -5.72 16.74
N SER A 629 -13.69 -6.59 17.43
CA SER A 629 -15.11 -6.86 17.15
C SER A 629 -16.08 -5.90 17.85
N SER A 630 -15.63 -4.97 18.71
CA SER A 630 -16.51 -4.19 19.61
C SER A 630 -17.52 -3.29 18.91
N LEU A 631 -17.33 -2.94 17.63
CA LEU A 631 -18.39 -2.29 16.86
C LEU A 631 -19.64 -3.16 16.72
N LEU A 632 -19.42 -4.49 16.53
CA LEU A 632 -20.44 -5.47 16.13
C LEU A 632 -20.89 -6.38 17.28
N ASP A 633 -20.05 -6.52 18.32
CA ASP A 633 -20.20 -7.48 19.39
C ASP A 633 -20.01 -6.80 20.75
N PRO A 634 -21.07 -6.70 21.58
CA PRO A 634 -20.99 -6.15 22.92
C PRO A 634 -20.30 -7.08 23.93
N GLY A 635 -19.98 -8.31 23.53
CA GLY A 635 -19.41 -9.33 24.43
C GLY A 635 -18.09 -8.93 25.08
N PRO A 636 -17.12 -8.35 24.36
CA PRO A 636 -15.87 -7.87 24.95
C PRO A 636 -16.04 -6.69 25.89
N ASP A 637 -16.85 -5.69 25.52
CA ASP A 637 -17.13 -4.49 26.29
C ASP A 637 -18.37 -3.77 25.73
N ALA A 638 -19.51 -3.93 26.43
CA ALA A 638 -20.77 -3.38 25.95
C ALA A 638 -20.81 -1.84 25.96
N GLU A 639 -20.09 -1.17 26.89
CA GLU A 639 -20.03 0.30 26.93
C GLU A 639 -19.28 0.82 25.70
N VAL A 640 -18.21 0.16 25.29
CA VAL A 640 -17.47 0.50 24.07
C VAL A 640 -18.34 0.31 22.83
N THR A 641 -19.08 -0.79 22.71
CA THR A 641 -20.00 -1.03 21.58
C THR A 641 -21.05 0.07 21.49
N ILE A 642 -21.70 0.41 22.60
CA ILE A 642 -22.73 1.47 22.65
C ILE A 642 -22.13 2.81 22.25
N GLU A 643 -21.00 3.20 22.82
CA GLU A 643 -20.33 4.46 22.53
C GLU A 643 -19.90 4.56 21.06
N MET A 644 -19.29 3.50 20.50
CA MET A 644 -18.91 3.46 19.07
C MET A 644 -20.11 3.66 18.17
N GLN A 645 -21.21 2.94 18.41
CA GLN A 645 -22.41 3.05 17.61
C GLN A 645 -23.08 4.42 17.73
N GLN A 646 -23.11 5.02 18.93
CA GLN A 646 -23.63 6.37 19.16
C GLN A 646 -22.80 7.43 18.41
N GLN A 647 -21.46 7.33 18.46
CA GLN A 647 -20.56 8.20 17.70
C GLN A 647 -20.83 8.12 16.21
N ILE A 648 -20.88 6.91 15.65
CA ILE A 648 -21.12 6.67 14.22
C ILE A 648 -22.49 7.24 13.79
N VAL A 649 -23.54 6.91 14.52
CA VAL A 649 -24.89 7.35 14.20
C VAL A 649 -25.02 8.88 14.28
N GLY A 650 -24.52 9.50 15.35
CA GLY A 650 -24.56 10.95 15.52
C GLY A 650 -23.75 11.68 14.45
N PHE A 651 -22.58 11.14 14.10
CA PHE A 651 -21.73 11.70 13.05
C PHE A 651 -22.39 11.63 11.65
N LEU A 652 -22.95 10.46 11.29
CA LEU A 652 -23.61 10.30 9.99
C LEU A 652 -24.92 11.09 9.89
N ALA A 653 -25.77 11.07 10.94
CA ALA A 653 -27.02 11.79 10.96
C ALA A 653 -26.85 13.31 10.90
N SER A 654 -25.72 13.83 11.37
CA SER A 654 -25.37 15.25 11.29
C SER A 654 -24.64 15.64 10.00
N ALA A 655 -24.54 14.75 9.02
CA ALA A 655 -23.72 14.94 7.82
C ALA A 655 -22.25 15.26 8.14
N GLY A 656 -21.70 14.67 9.21
CA GLY A 656 -20.30 14.80 9.62
C GLY A 656 -19.97 16.07 10.40
N THR A 657 -20.95 16.81 10.87
CA THR A 657 -20.74 18.09 11.58
C THR A 657 -20.75 17.97 13.12
N LEU A 658 -21.28 16.87 13.66
CA LEU A 658 -21.33 16.59 15.09
C LEU A 658 -20.81 15.17 15.37
N LEU A 659 -19.87 15.04 16.30
CA LEU A 659 -19.43 13.77 16.85
C LEU A 659 -19.74 13.74 18.33
N PRO A 660 -20.80 13.03 18.79
CA PRO A 660 -21.08 12.88 20.20
C PRO A 660 -20.04 11.96 20.85
N ILE A 661 -19.57 12.30 22.04
CA ILE A 661 -18.76 11.44 22.91
C ILE A 661 -19.38 11.54 24.29
N ASP A 662 -20.21 10.54 24.65
CA ASP A 662 -21.00 10.57 25.87
C ASP A 662 -20.22 9.94 27.03
N ASN A 663 -19.50 8.84 26.80
CA ASN A 663 -18.69 8.17 27.81
C ASN A 663 -17.20 8.52 27.67
N THR A 664 -16.83 9.69 28.17
CA THR A 664 -15.44 10.19 28.11
C THR A 664 -14.44 9.35 28.93
N SER A 665 -14.91 8.46 29.82
CA SER A 665 -14.04 7.66 30.71
C SER A 665 -13.37 6.48 29.97
N ILE A 666 -13.94 6.03 28.85
CA ILE A 666 -13.41 4.93 28.03
C ILE A 666 -12.68 5.42 26.79
N VAL A 667 -12.55 6.74 26.62
CA VAL A 667 -11.91 7.38 25.48
C VAL A 667 -10.67 8.15 25.94
N PHE A 668 -9.60 8.05 25.15
CA PHE A 668 -8.36 8.80 25.41
C PHE A 668 -8.62 10.31 25.36
N GLN A 669 -8.06 11.02 26.33
CA GLN A 669 -8.10 12.49 26.41
C GLN A 669 -6.77 13.04 25.86
N PRO A 670 -6.75 13.69 24.67
CA PRO A 670 -5.55 14.16 24.01
C PRO A 670 -4.87 15.35 24.73
#